data_e53ecf8550c1ccef0de3a3abb1111785
#
_entry.id   e53ecf8550c1ccef0de3a3abb1111785
#
_cell.length_a   1.000
_cell.length_b   1.000
_cell.length_c   1.000
_cell.angle_alpha   90.00
_cell.angle_beta   90.00
_cell.angle_gamma   90.00
#
_symmetry.space_group_name_H-M   'P 1'
#
loop_
_entity.id
_entity.type
_entity.pdbx_description
1 polymer ?
#
loop_
_entity_poly.entity_id
_entity_poly.type
_entity_poly.pdbx_seq_one_letter_code
_entity_poly.pdbx_strand_id
1 'polypeptide(L)'
;MARKRICVLTVYPEGEYQQKLLPGIFEQCNKYNYDVAVVTPLVQVCSSNQDYLKGELNIFELVNFDLFDGVIVTPVPLTEGNVSHVSEMVLKKLQKDCKIPVVSIDMKLGDYPVVFTDDSDAFFHITEHLILKHNCKDFLILSGDNQESFIIEQRHQGIFNAFQKYNISFDENKIIQGDFWYDSGELLGNSLIRNEIKMPDAVICLSDYMAIGLTNYLIKHGKRVPQDVIVTGYDAIYDASANNPPITTYDSDIAHTGAKAVNFLHQKIDKNKEEVACACAGSENLCIGGTCGRPEDFHFTRERLKKLHLGVRSHYGIIKESKVSMSMLMESYMMENLTEAITPFDCLAKIYEFRYLIRPFGDFYICLNEGWLDNSLDICEGYSNTMQYVLVSRRNEETSSARKHVFVEKTASNSFSVKRMLPEMINGYGIPQVYYFVPIHFGTISLGYAVVQNDLSNPYSIGIVLRNFLRNVNNALEMVRVKYQTFYLSEHDIMTDLYNRRGMRRVLMDMQKKLKKDDVVFAIVIDMDGLKSRNDNYGHLEGDNGIIYISEAVKSITDENEIAVRGGGDEFFIVGAGQYDDAKMREKFARFCYYLETKNEKLDIPVSASFGYALGNDIVNDFQVILERADENMYQNKALKKKQLHEDIK
;
A
#
# COMPACT_ATOMS: atom_id res chain seq x y z
N MET A 1 29.30 5.30 12.79
CA MET A 1 28.50 6.24 11.95
C MET A 1 27.24 5.50 11.54
N ALA A 2 26.10 6.19 11.47
CA ALA A 2 24.88 5.59 10.91
C ALA A 2 25.13 5.21 9.43
N ARG A 3 24.59 4.07 8.99
CA ARG A 3 24.72 3.62 7.60
C ARG A 3 23.95 4.57 6.68
N LYS A 4 24.51 4.86 5.49
CA LYS A 4 23.84 5.63 4.47
C LYS A 4 22.68 4.87 3.87
N ARG A 5 21.66 5.57 3.42
CA ARG A 5 20.40 4.98 2.93
C ARG A 5 20.00 5.56 1.59
N ILE A 6 19.61 4.69 0.67
CA ILE A 6 19.08 5.05 -0.65
C ILE A 6 17.59 4.74 -0.68
N CYS A 7 16.80 5.74 -1.08
CA CYS A 7 15.38 5.56 -1.36
C CYS A 7 15.19 5.21 -2.84
N VAL A 8 14.45 4.15 -3.14
CA VAL A 8 14.08 3.76 -4.50
C VAL A 8 12.58 3.95 -4.64
N LEU A 9 12.16 4.89 -5.48
CA LEU A 9 10.78 5.10 -5.87
C LEU A 9 10.51 4.31 -7.14
N THR A 10 9.66 3.30 -7.06
CA THR A 10 9.33 2.40 -8.17
C THR A 10 7.84 2.10 -8.21
N VAL A 11 7.35 1.63 -9.35
CA VAL A 11 5.99 1.09 -9.51
C VAL A 11 6.06 -0.29 -10.12
N TYR A 12 5.09 -1.15 -9.81
CA TYR A 12 4.98 -2.50 -10.35
C TYR A 12 6.30 -3.31 -10.22
N PRO A 13 6.82 -3.49 -9.00
CA PRO A 13 8.14 -4.10 -8.76
C PRO A 13 8.21 -5.56 -9.19
N GLU A 14 7.08 -6.20 -9.47
CA GLU A 14 6.98 -7.57 -9.99
C GLU A 14 7.10 -7.65 -11.52
N GLY A 15 7.11 -6.50 -12.22
CA GLY A 15 7.33 -6.42 -13.65
C GLY A 15 8.74 -6.88 -14.03
N GLU A 16 8.89 -7.47 -15.21
CA GLU A 16 10.15 -8.09 -15.62
C GLU A 16 11.32 -7.10 -15.65
N TYR A 17 11.07 -5.87 -16.12
CA TYR A 17 12.07 -4.80 -16.11
C TYR A 17 12.56 -4.50 -14.69
N GLN A 18 11.63 -4.29 -13.73
CA GLN A 18 11.98 -4.00 -12.34
C GLN A 18 12.67 -5.18 -11.66
N GLN A 19 12.28 -6.41 -12.00
CA GLN A 19 12.92 -7.63 -11.49
C GLN A 19 14.38 -7.79 -11.99
N LYS A 20 14.74 -7.19 -13.12
CA LYS A 20 16.12 -7.11 -13.61
C LYS A 20 16.88 -5.91 -13.03
N LEU A 21 16.22 -4.76 -12.87
CA LEU A 21 16.82 -3.51 -12.42
C LEU A 21 17.22 -3.52 -10.93
N LEU A 22 16.27 -3.91 -10.07
CA LEU A 22 16.45 -3.86 -8.61
C LEU A 22 17.65 -4.67 -8.10
N PRO A 23 17.94 -5.89 -8.60
CA PRO A 23 19.15 -6.63 -8.22
C PRO A 23 20.43 -5.85 -8.44
N GLY A 24 20.56 -5.12 -9.53
CA GLY A 24 21.74 -4.28 -9.80
C GLY A 24 21.90 -3.14 -8.79
N ILE A 25 20.79 -2.49 -8.43
CA ILE A 25 20.76 -1.48 -7.37
C ILE A 25 21.18 -2.11 -6.03
N PHE A 26 20.62 -3.27 -5.68
CA PHE A 26 20.88 -3.93 -4.40
C PHE A 26 22.33 -4.40 -4.28
N GLU A 27 22.85 -5.04 -5.33
CA GLU A 27 24.23 -5.51 -5.34
C GLU A 27 25.22 -4.35 -5.17
N GLN A 28 24.99 -3.24 -5.87
CA GLN A 28 25.86 -2.09 -5.79
C GLN A 28 25.75 -1.36 -4.44
N CYS A 29 24.54 -1.21 -3.90
CA CYS A 29 24.32 -0.67 -2.56
C CYS A 29 24.98 -1.56 -1.48
N ASN A 30 24.92 -2.89 -1.64
CA ASN A 30 25.58 -3.82 -0.73
C ASN A 30 27.10 -3.65 -0.75
N LYS A 31 27.72 -3.46 -1.93
CA LYS A 31 29.17 -3.17 -2.08
C LYS A 31 29.56 -1.89 -1.34
N TYR A 32 28.72 -0.86 -1.35
CA TYR A 32 28.95 0.39 -0.64
C TYR A 32 28.50 0.37 0.82
N ASN A 33 27.98 -0.75 1.31
CA ASN A 33 27.44 -0.89 2.67
C ASN A 33 26.30 0.12 2.96
N TYR A 34 25.38 0.30 2.02
CA TYR A 34 24.20 1.15 2.13
C TYR A 34 22.94 0.31 2.41
N ASP A 35 22.01 0.87 3.18
CA ASP A 35 20.65 0.33 3.29
C ASP A 35 19.79 0.87 2.13
N VAL A 36 18.76 0.12 1.75
CA VAL A 36 17.84 0.50 0.68
C VAL A 36 16.40 0.48 1.21
N ALA A 37 15.65 1.53 0.93
CA ALA A 37 14.19 1.54 1.10
C ALA A 37 13.54 1.62 -0.28
N VAL A 38 12.78 0.60 -0.63
CA VAL A 38 11.97 0.55 -1.85
C VAL A 38 10.55 0.94 -1.49
N VAL A 39 10.07 2.05 -2.03
CA VAL A 39 8.70 2.54 -1.82
C VAL A 39 7.92 2.31 -3.11
N THR A 40 6.87 1.50 -3.04
CA THR A 40 6.21 1.00 -4.24
C THR A 40 4.73 0.69 -4.03
N PRO A 41 3.84 1.14 -4.93
CA PRO A 41 2.53 0.53 -5.09
C PRO A 41 2.67 -0.87 -5.72
N LEU A 42 1.69 -1.74 -5.50
CA LEU A 42 1.66 -3.09 -6.05
C LEU A 42 0.72 -3.24 -7.25
N VAL A 43 -0.03 -2.19 -7.59
CA VAL A 43 -0.96 -2.21 -8.73
C VAL A 43 -0.23 -1.87 -10.02
N GLN A 44 -0.73 -2.42 -11.13
CA GLN A 44 -0.37 -1.93 -12.46
C GLN A 44 -1.01 -0.55 -12.68
N VAL A 45 -0.24 0.39 -13.23
CA VAL A 45 -0.69 1.77 -13.48
C VAL A 45 -1.85 1.84 -14.48
N CYS A 46 -2.09 0.78 -15.26
CA CYS A 46 -3.21 0.64 -16.18
C CYS A 46 -4.55 0.26 -15.51
N SER A 47 -4.65 0.24 -14.18
CA SER A 47 -5.91 -0.05 -13.51
C SER A 47 -7.00 0.95 -13.92
N SER A 48 -8.14 0.43 -14.38
CA SER A 48 -9.32 1.23 -14.73
C SER A 48 -10.01 1.85 -13.51
N ASN A 49 -9.73 1.35 -12.30
CA ASN A 49 -10.28 1.87 -11.06
C ASN A 49 -9.39 2.98 -10.51
N GLN A 50 -9.74 4.23 -10.77
CA GLN A 50 -8.99 5.42 -10.38
C GLN A 50 -8.91 5.60 -8.85
N ASP A 51 -9.96 5.25 -8.11
CA ASP A 51 -9.98 5.34 -6.65
C ASP A 51 -8.99 4.35 -6.04
N TYR A 52 -8.95 3.13 -6.55
CA TYR A 52 -8.00 2.12 -6.13
C TYR A 52 -6.56 2.55 -6.44
N LEU A 53 -6.32 3.07 -7.64
CA LEU A 53 -5.01 3.58 -8.06
C LEU A 53 -4.55 4.74 -7.16
N LYS A 54 -5.44 5.67 -6.81
CA LYS A 54 -5.12 6.78 -5.90
C LYS A 54 -4.68 6.27 -4.52
N GLY A 55 -5.38 5.27 -3.97
CA GLY A 55 -5.01 4.64 -2.69
C GLY A 55 -3.63 3.99 -2.73
N GLU A 56 -3.31 3.28 -3.81
CA GLU A 56 -1.98 2.68 -4.03
C GLU A 56 -0.87 3.74 -4.10
N LEU A 57 -1.09 4.81 -4.88
CA LEU A 57 -0.09 5.85 -5.11
C LEU A 57 0.18 6.73 -3.89
N ASN A 58 -0.74 6.78 -2.92
CA ASN A 58 -0.54 7.51 -1.66
C ASN A 58 0.70 7.04 -0.90
N ILE A 59 1.26 5.86 -1.19
CA ILE A 59 2.50 5.37 -0.55
C ILE A 59 3.67 6.34 -0.75
N PHE A 60 3.71 7.09 -1.85
CA PHE A 60 4.77 8.06 -2.09
C PHE A 60 4.69 9.27 -1.14
N GLU A 61 3.51 9.60 -0.60
CA GLU A 61 3.36 10.66 0.40
C GLU A 61 3.98 10.28 1.77
N LEU A 62 4.16 8.97 2.03
CA LEU A 62 4.86 8.48 3.23
C LEU A 62 6.33 8.92 3.29
N VAL A 63 6.97 9.14 2.13
CA VAL A 63 8.42 9.32 2.05
C VAL A 63 8.87 10.60 2.76
N ASN A 64 9.71 10.42 3.77
CA ASN A 64 10.46 11.50 4.41
C ASN A 64 11.91 11.45 3.92
N PHE A 65 12.26 12.36 3.01
CA PHE A 65 13.59 12.40 2.39
C PHE A 65 14.74 12.74 3.37
N ASP A 66 14.43 13.32 4.55
CA ASP A 66 15.45 13.58 5.59
C ASP A 66 16.08 12.30 6.18
N LEU A 67 15.46 11.14 5.93
CA LEU A 67 15.97 9.84 6.37
C LEU A 67 16.98 9.22 5.40
N PHE A 68 17.18 9.82 4.23
CA PHE A 68 17.93 9.24 3.13
C PHE A 68 19.10 10.13 2.70
N ASP A 69 20.08 9.54 2.03
CA ASP A 69 21.25 10.22 1.46
C ASP A 69 21.14 10.40 -0.06
N GLY A 70 20.28 9.64 -0.73
CA GLY A 70 20.02 9.75 -2.16
C GLY A 70 18.72 9.07 -2.58
N VAL A 71 18.20 9.43 -3.74
CA VAL A 71 16.95 8.90 -4.30
C VAL A 71 17.19 8.38 -5.72
N ILE A 72 16.70 7.19 -6.01
CA ILE A 72 16.60 6.61 -7.35
C ILE A 72 15.12 6.56 -7.73
N VAL A 73 14.78 7.08 -8.91
CA VAL A 73 13.44 6.94 -9.48
C VAL A 73 13.54 6.02 -10.68
N THR A 74 12.79 4.92 -10.67
CA THR A 74 12.78 3.95 -11.77
C THR A 74 11.69 4.31 -12.78
N PRO A 75 11.81 3.88 -14.04
CA PRO A 75 10.77 4.15 -15.03
C PRO A 75 9.44 3.50 -14.62
N VAL A 76 8.36 4.20 -14.95
CA VAL A 76 7.01 3.67 -14.84
C VAL A 76 6.79 2.70 -16.00
N PRO A 77 6.29 1.48 -15.77
CA PRO A 77 5.99 0.55 -16.85
C PRO A 77 5.05 1.19 -17.87
N LEU A 78 5.39 1.00 -19.15
CA LEU A 78 4.67 1.53 -20.30
C LEU A 78 3.29 0.87 -20.42
N THR A 79 2.30 1.46 -19.83
CA THR A 79 0.92 1.04 -20.02
C THR A 79 0.03 2.27 -19.97
N GLU A 80 -0.53 2.60 -21.12
CA GLU A 80 -1.70 3.44 -21.38
C GLU A 80 -2.02 4.60 -20.41
N GLY A 81 -1.84 5.83 -20.86
CA GLY A 81 -2.54 7.05 -20.37
C GLY A 81 -2.24 7.56 -18.96
N ASN A 82 -1.89 6.71 -18.00
CA ASN A 82 -1.69 7.08 -16.59
C ASN A 82 -0.21 7.33 -16.21
N VAL A 83 0.72 7.04 -17.10
CA VAL A 83 2.18 7.16 -16.85
C VAL A 83 2.58 8.60 -16.53
N SER A 84 2.04 9.55 -17.29
CA SER A 84 2.32 10.98 -17.10
C SER A 84 1.88 11.46 -15.72
N HIS A 85 0.72 11.02 -15.25
CA HIS A 85 0.17 11.40 -13.94
C HIS A 85 1.05 10.92 -12.78
N VAL A 86 1.52 9.68 -12.80
CA VAL A 86 2.40 9.13 -11.75
C VAL A 86 3.74 9.85 -11.74
N SER A 87 4.34 10.07 -12.92
CA SER A 87 5.62 10.79 -13.05
C SER A 87 5.50 12.24 -12.56
N GLU A 88 4.40 12.92 -12.88
CA GLU A 88 4.13 14.27 -12.39
C GLU A 88 3.95 14.32 -10.87
N MET A 89 3.25 13.35 -10.30
CA MET A 89 3.05 13.27 -8.86
C MET A 89 4.38 13.07 -8.13
N VAL A 90 5.20 12.12 -8.57
CA VAL A 90 6.55 11.89 -8.03
C VAL A 90 7.42 13.12 -8.19
N LEU A 91 7.40 13.78 -9.36
CA LEU A 91 8.16 15.01 -9.62
C LEU A 91 7.76 16.13 -8.67
N LYS A 92 6.45 16.38 -8.48
CA LYS A 92 5.95 17.40 -7.55
C LYS A 92 6.40 17.13 -6.11
N LYS A 93 6.34 15.86 -5.68
CA LYS A 93 6.80 15.44 -4.34
C LYS A 93 8.30 15.68 -4.16
N LEU A 94 9.12 15.31 -5.14
CA LEU A 94 10.57 15.54 -5.12
C LEU A 94 10.91 17.03 -5.09
N GLN A 95 10.29 17.85 -5.95
CA GLN A 95 10.52 19.29 -6.00
C GLN A 95 10.14 20.01 -4.70
N LYS A 96 9.06 19.55 -4.04
CA LYS A 96 8.58 20.13 -2.81
C LYS A 96 9.44 19.78 -1.60
N ASP A 97 9.81 18.50 -1.45
CA ASP A 97 10.29 17.97 -0.17
C ASP A 97 11.74 17.45 -0.23
N CYS A 98 12.32 17.18 -1.43
CA CYS A 98 13.62 16.53 -1.56
C CYS A 98 14.76 17.54 -1.75
N LYS A 99 15.77 17.47 -0.86
CA LYS A 99 17.00 18.31 -0.93
C LYS A 99 18.27 17.49 -1.13
N ILE A 100 18.15 16.17 -1.21
CA ILE A 100 19.25 15.23 -1.39
C ILE A 100 19.42 14.89 -2.87
N PRO A 101 20.56 14.31 -3.30
CA PRO A 101 20.77 13.90 -4.69
C PRO A 101 19.70 12.94 -5.19
N VAL A 102 19.19 13.21 -6.39
CA VAL A 102 18.19 12.38 -7.09
C VAL A 102 18.76 11.96 -8.43
N VAL A 103 18.49 10.75 -8.86
CA VAL A 103 18.77 10.23 -10.20
C VAL A 103 17.56 9.46 -10.72
N SER A 104 17.20 9.69 -11.97
CA SER A 104 16.19 8.92 -12.69
C SER A 104 16.86 7.86 -13.57
N ILE A 105 16.17 6.76 -13.82
CA ILE A 105 16.62 5.70 -14.74
C ILE A 105 15.67 5.67 -15.92
N ASP A 106 16.23 5.64 -17.14
CA ASP A 106 15.53 5.50 -18.43
C ASP A 106 14.30 6.40 -18.64
N MET A 107 14.13 7.41 -17.78
CA MET A 107 13.01 8.33 -17.82
C MET A 107 13.45 9.74 -17.50
N LYS A 108 13.12 10.69 -18.37
CA LYS A 108 13.36 12.11 -18.11
C LYS A 108 12.36 12.63 -17.07
N LEU A 109 12.84 13.04 -15.90
CA LEU A 109 12.03 13.53 -14.79
C LEU A 109 12.44 14.96 -14.42
N GLY A 110 11.77 15.96 -15.02
CA GLY A 110 12.15 17.37 -14.85
C GLY A 110 13.61 17.61 -15.22
N ASP A 111 14.34 18.31 -14.33
CA ASP A 111 15.76 18.65 -14.49
C ASP A 111 16.70 17.67 -13.76
N TYR A 112 16.19 16.58 -13.21
CA TYR A 112 17.02 15.60 -12.52
C TYR A 112 17.91 14.83 -13.50
N PRO A 113 19.14 14.46 -13.08
CA PRO A 113 20.02 13.61 -13.88
C PRO A 113 19.37 12.27 -14.21
N VAL A 114 19.66 11.77 -15.42
CA VAL A 114 19.14 10.49 -15.91
C VAL A 114 20.30 9.56 -16.24
N VAL A 115 20.20 8.31 -15.83
CA VAL A 115 21.06 7.22 -16.26
C VAL A 115 20.25 6.38 -17.25
N PHE A 116 20.76 6.26 -18.48
CA PHE A 116 20.09 5.51 -19.53
C PHE A 116 20.73 4.14 -19.74
N THR A 117 19.91 3.18 -20.13
CA THR A 117 20.33 1.96 -20.80
C THR A 117 20.80 2.31 -22.21
N ASP A 118 21.88 1.69 -22.69
CA ASP A 118 22.41 2.00 -24.02
C ASP A 118 21.67 1.21 -25.11
N ASP A 119 20.46 1.66 -25.40
CA ASP A 119 19.61 1.04 -26.41
C ASP A 119 20.18 1.24 -27.83
N SER A 120 20.88 2.34 -28.07
CA SER A 120 21.48 2.62 -29.38
C SER A 120 22.56 1.61 -29.74
N ASP A 121 23.45 1.26 -28.82
CA ASP A 121 24.48 0.25 -29.02
C ASP A 121 23.87 -1.15 -29.25
N ALA A 122 22.86 -1.50 -28.48
CA ALA A 122 22.15 -2.76 -28.60
C ALA A 122 21.53 -2.95 -30.00
N PHE A 123 20.77 -1.95 -30.48
CA PHE A 123 20.12 -2.03 -31.79
C PHE A 123 21.12 -1.91 -32.94
N PHE A 124 22.25 -1.22 -32.74
CA PHE A 124 23.35 -1.27 -33.68
C PHE A 124 23.86 -2.71 -33.85
N HIS A 125 24.13 -3.42 -32.78
CA HIS A 125 24.64 -4.80 -32.82
C HIS A 125 23.62 -5.82 -33.36
N ILE A 126 22.33 -5.69 -33.03
CA ILE A 126 21.26 -6.50 -33.63
C ILE A 126 21.26 -6.31 -35.16
N THR A 127 21.27 -5.07 -35.62
CA THR A 127 21.20 -4.74 -37.03
C THR A 127 22.46 -5.16 -37.77
N GLU A 128 23.65 -4.91 -37.20
CA GLU A 128 24.95 -5.37 -37.70
C GLU A 128 24.98 -6.88 -37.88
N HIS A 129 24.46 -7.65 -36.90
CA HIS A 129 24.35 -9.09 -36.98
C HIS A 129 23.50 -9.54 -38.20
N LEU A 130 22.34 -8.92 -38.42
CA LEU A 130 21.46 -9.22 -39.55
C LEU A 130 22.14 -8.94 -40.90
N ILE A 131 22.88 -7.83 -40.99
CA ILE A 131 23.61 -7.46 -42.22
C ILE A 131 24.78 -8.39 -42.48
N LEU A 132 25.66 -8.63 -41.48
CA LEU A 132 26.91 -9.34 -41.68
C LEU A 132 26.75 -10.86 -41.69
N LYS A 133 25.86 -11.44 -40.90
CA LYS A 133 25.70 -12.89 -40.77
C LYS A 133 24.62 -13.47 -41.69
N HIS A 134 23.59 -12.65 -42.02
CA HIS A 134 22.45 -13.10 -42.81
C HIS A 134 22.33 -12.39 -44.18
N ASN A 135 23.22 -11.40 -44.46
CA ASN A 135 23.22 -10.61 -45.70
C ASN A 135 21.84 -9.93 -45.98
N CYS A 136 21.11 -9.59 -44.94
CA CYS A 136 19.84 -8.88 -45.07
C CYS A 136 20.04 -7.48 -45.67
N LYS A 137 19.16 -7.09 -46.61
CA LYS A 137 19.17 -5.80 -47.30
C LYS A 137 17.82 -5.10 -47.23
N ASP A 138 16.74 -5.85 -47.07
CA ASP A 138 15.37 -5.34 -47.00
C ASP A 138 14.84 -5.55 -45.58
N PHE A 139 14.57 -4.44 -44.89
CA PHE A 139 14.20 -4.42 -43.49
C PHE A 139 12.82 -3.79 -43.27
N LEU A 140 12.07 -4.28 -42.29
CA LEU A 140 10.99 -3.58 -41.60
C LEU A 140 11.36 -3.35 -40.15
N ILE A 141 10.95 -2.22 -39.60
CA ILE A 141 11.10 -1.90 -38.19
C ILE A 141 9.69 -1.90 -37.59
N LEU A 142 9.43 -2.75 -36.62
CA LEU A 142 8.21 -2.69 -35.82
C LEU A 142 8.52 -1.89 -34.55
N SER A 143 8.10 -0.61 -34.58
CA SER A 143 8.41 0.41 -33.58
C SER A 143 7.44 0.32 -32.37
N GLY A 144 7.65 1.18 -31.38
CA GLY A 144 6.77 1.35 -30.23
C GLY A 144 5.81 2.53 -30.40
N ASP A 145 5.07 2.85 -29.35
CA ASP A 145 4.14 3.98 -29.31
C ASP A 145 4.91 5.32 -29.26
N ASN A 146 4.39 6.35 -29.94
CA ASN A 146 4.99 7.69 -30.01
C ASN A 146 5.09 8.43 -28.64
N GLN A 147 4.45 7.93 -27.59
CA GLN A 147 4.48 8.56 -26.27
C GLN A 147 5.85 8.47 -25.57
N GLU A 148 6.78 7.67 -26.10
CA GLU A 148 8.13 7.46 -25.55
C GLU A 148 9.23 7.84 -26.55
N SER A 149 9.16 9.05 -27.00
CA SER A 149 10.03 9.55 -28.07
C SER A 149 11.54 9.26 -27.83
N PHE A 150 12.06 9.43 -26.60
CA PHE A 150 13.49 9.30 -26.35
C PHE A 150 14.02 7.86 -26.48
N ILE A 151 13.35 6.86 -25.89
CA ILE A 151 13.77 5.45 -25.98
C ILE A 151 13.67 4.94 -27.42
N ILE A 152 12.56 5.27 -28.09
CA ILE A 152 12.35 4.93 -29.50
C ILE A 152 13.41 5.58 -30.38
N GLU A 153 13.73 6.86 -30.16
CA GLU A 153 14.77 7.56 -30.89
C GLU A 153 16.15 6.90 -30.72
N GLN A 154 16.52 6.48 -29.49
CA GLN A 154 17.77 5.75 -29.23
C GLN A 154 17.81 4.41 -29.99
N ARG A 155 16.73 3.64 -29.99
CA ARG A 155 16.63 2.36 -30.69
C ARG A 155 16.74 2.56 -32.20
N HIS A 156 16.00 3.52 -32.77
CA HIS A 156 16.11 3.88 -34.19
C HIS A 156 17.50 4.37 -34.54
N GLN A 157 18.11 5.20 -33.70
CA GLN A 157 19.46 5.72 -33.96
C GLN A 157 20.49 4.59 -34.09
N GLY A 158 20.37 3.54 -33.23
CA GLY A 158 21.23 2.36 -33.31
C GLY A 158 21.08 1.63 -34.66
N ILE A 159 19.83 1.40 -35.09
CA ILE A 159 19.50 0.77 -36.38
C ILE A 159 20.06 1.61 -37.55
N PHE A 160 19.81 2.91 -37.54
CA PHE A 160 20.26 3.78 -38.62
C PHE A 160 21.78 3.97 -38.67
N ASN A 161 22.46 3.98 -37.54
CA ASN A 161 23.92 3.98 -37.46
C ASN A 161 24.51 2.73 -38.15
N ALA A 162 23.88 1.54 -37.94
CA ALA A 162 24.29 0.31 -38.62
C ALA A 162 23.99 0.39 -40.14
N PHE A 163 22.81 0.86 -40.56
CA PHE A 163 22.50 1.06 -41.97
C PHE A 163 23.50 2.02 -42.64
N GLN A 164 23.84 3.12 -42.01
CA GLN A 164 24.84 4.06 -42.51
C GLN A 164 26.20 3.41 -42.65
N LYS A 165 26.68 2.69 -41.62
CA LYS A 165 28.00 2.03 -41.63
C LYS A 165 28.13 1.02 -42.77
N TYR A 166 27.07 0.30 -43.08
CA TYR A 166 27.07 -0.76 -44.11
C TYR A 166 26.41 -0.36 -45.43
N ASN A 167 26.15 0.94 -45.65
CA ASN A 167 25.55 1.51 -46.86
C ASN A 167 24.22 0.81 -47.24
N ILE A 168 23.36 0.50 -46.28
CA ILE A 168 22.00 0.02 -46.51
C ILE A 168 21.10 1.22 -46.74
N SER A 169 20.40 1.25 -47.89
CA SER A 169 19.36 2.24 -48.15
C SER A 169 18.06 1.80 -47.43
N PHE A 170 17.51 2.68 -46.62
CA PHE A 170 16.29 2.40 -45.88
C PHE A 170 15.24 3.47 -46.16
N ASP A 171 13.99 3.05 -46.37
CA ASP A 171 12.82 3.90 -46.55
C ASP A 171 12.08 4.00 -45.21
N GLU A 172 11.94 5.22 -44.67
CA GLU A 172 11.27 5.44 -43.39
C GLU A 172 9.78 4.99 -43.38
N ASN A 173 9.13 4.89 -44.56
CA ASN A 173 7.80 4.30 -44.66
C ASN A 173 7.75 2.81 -44.24
N LYS A 174 8.89 2.17 -44.03
CA LYS A 174 9.01 0.81 -43.53
C LYS A 174 9.13 0.75 -41.99
N ILE A 175 8.96 1.86 -41.30
CA ILE A 175 8.74 1.91 -39.86
C ILE A 175 7.25 1.73 -39.61
N ILE A 176 6.87 0.64 -38.99
CA ILE A 176 5.49 0.31 -38.65
C ILE A 176 5.28 0.63 -37.17
N GLN A 177 4.27 1.42 -36.88
CA GLN A 177 3.90 1.77 -35.52
C GLN A 177 3.35 0.55 -34.77
N GLY A 178 3.81 0.33 -33.56
CA GLY A 178 3.35 -0.69 -32.63
C GLY A 178 3.12 -0.10 -31.22
N ASP A 179 2.96 -0.97 -30.24
CA ASP A 179 2.66 -0.66 -28.83
C ASP A 179 3.53 -1.42 -27.84
N PHE A 180 4.60 -2.07 -28.29
CA PHE A 180 5.49 -2.97 -27.56
C PHE A 180 4.87 -4.32 -27.16
N TRP A 181 3.61 -4.62 -27.44
CA TRP A 181 2.90 -5.85 -27.06
C TRP A 181 2.68 -6.80 -28.21
N TYR A 182 2.20 -8.02 -27.89
CA TYR A 182 1.97 -9.11 -28.84
C TYR A 182 1.08 -8.73 -30.01
N ASP A 183 0.02 -7.96 -29.74
CA ASP A 183 -1.02 -7.60 -30.72
C ASP A 183 -0.44 -6.84 -31.92
N SER A 184 0.52 -5.95 -31.71
CA SER A 184 1.20 -5.23 -32.78
C SER A 184 1.98 -6.16 -33.69
N GLY A 185 2.62 -7.20 -33.13
CA GLY A 185 3.27 -8.24 -33.91
C GLY A 185 2.28 -9.05 -34.74
N GLU A 186 1.14 -9.43 -34.17
CA GLU A 186 0.08 -10.15 -34.89
C GLU A 186 -0.53 -9.31 -36.03
N LEU A 187 -0.76 -8.01 -35.78
CA LEU A 187 -1.29 -7.08 -36.80
C LEU A 187 -0.33 -6.93 -37.98
N LEU A 188 0.96 -6.74 -37.72
CA LEU A 188 1.98 -6.73 -38.78
C LEU A 188 2.03 -8.07 -39.52
N GLY A 189 1.96 -9.18 -38.81
CA GLY A 189 1.90 -10.52 -39.38
C GLY A 189 0.72 -10.69 -40.35
N ASN A 190 -0.46 -10.18 -39.98
CA ASN A 190 -1.64 -10.20 -40.82
C ASN A 190 -1.43 -9.41 -42.12
N SER A 191 -0.85 -8.20 -42.06
CA SER A 191 -0.57 -7.38 -43.25
C SER A 191 0.46 -8.02 -44.18
N LEU A 192 1.47 -8.72 -43.63
CA LEU A 192 2.46 -9.49 -44.39
C LEU A 192 1.82 -10.71 -45.10
N ILE A 193 0.94 -11.46 -44.42
CA ILE A 193 0.26 -12.61 -44.98
C ILE A 193 -0.70 -12.20 -46.10
N ARG A 194 -1.38 -11.06 -45.96
CA ARG A 194 -2.31 -10.51 -47.00
C ARG A 194 -1.58 -9.85 -48.17
N ASN A 195 -0.25 -9.78 -48.15
CA ASN A 195 0.59 -9.05 -49.10
C ASN A 195 0.25 -7.54 -49.19
N GLU A 196 -0.31 -6.96 -48.14
CA GLU A 196 -0.51 -5.51 -48.01
C GLU A 196 0.86 -4.81 -47.84
N ILE A 197 1.80 -5.49 -47.16
CA ILE A 197 3.20 -5.13 -47.05
C ILE A 197 4.03 -6.28 -47.65
N LYS A 198 5.05 -5.92 -48.46
CA LYS A 198 5.98 -6.89 -49.01
C LYS A 198 6.78 -7.56 -47.91
N MET A 199 6.95 -8.89 -47.95
CA MET A 199 7.79 -9.63 -47.02
C MET A 199 9.24 -9.17 -47.12
N PRO A 200 9.88 -8.68 -46.02
CA PRO A 200 11.28 -8.27 -45.99
C PRO A 200 12.21 -9.46 -45.77
N ASP A 201 13.53 -9.20 -45.84
CA ASP A 201 14.54 -10.17 -45.37
C ASP A 201 14.49 -10.34 -43.85
N ALA A 202 14.30 -9.21 -43.13
CA ALA A 202 14.23 -9.20 -41.68
C ALA A 202 13.26 -8.15 -41.12
N VAL A 203 12.63 -8.47 -39.99
CA VAL A 203 11.87 -7.55 -39.15
C VAL A 203 12.59 -7.34 -37.84
N ILE A 204 12.95 -6.08 -37.54
CA ILE A 204 13.51 -5.67 -36.26
C ILE A 204 12.38 -5.16 -35.40
N CYS A 205 11.98 -5.96 -34.38
CA CYS A 205 10.97 -5.56 -33.41
C CYS A 205 11.66 -4.87 -32.23
N LEU A 206 11.11 -3.70 -31.80
CA LEU A 206 11.68 -2.98 -30.67
C LEU A 206 11.39 -3.60 -29.30
N SER A 207 10.64 -4.73 -29.25
CA SER A 207 10.47 -5.53 -28.04
C SER A 207 10.34 -7.03 -28.36
N ASP A 208 10.62 -7.88 -27.40
CA ASP A 208 10.43 -9.33 -27.51
C ASP A 208 8.95 -9.73 -27.62
N TYR A 209 8.05 -9.01 -26.93
CA TYR A 209 6.61 -9.30 -27.03
C TYR A 209 6.09 -9.15 -28.46
N MET A 210 6.47 -8.07 -29.15
CA MET A 210 6.13 -7.88 -30.56
C MET A 210 6.74 -8.96 -31.45
N ALA A 211 8.01 -9.32 -31.20
CA ALA A 211 8.71 -10.37 -31.96
C ALA A 211 8.03 -11.74 -31.79
N ILE A 212 7.59 -12.08 -30.59
CA ILE A 212 6.83 -13.31 -30.29
C ILE A 212 5.50 -13.31 -31.03
N GLY A 213 4.71 -12.23 -30.92
CA GLY A 213 3.41 -12.08 -31.59
C GLY A 213 3.54 -12.27 -33.09
N LEU A 214 4.50 -11.57 -33.72
CA LEU A 214 4.78 -11.66 -35.16
C LEU A 214 5.21 -13.08 -35.55
N THR A 215 6.19 -13.65 -34.85
CA THR A 215 6.73 -14.99 -35.16
C THR A 215 5.64 -16.05 -35.12
N ASN A 216 4.86 -16.06 -34.05
CA ASN A 216 3.81 -17.06 -33.84
C ASN A 216 2.68 -16.91 -34.87
N TYR A 217 2.31 -15.67 -35.21
CA TYR A 217 1.31 -15.40 -36.23
C TYR A 217 1.75 -15.89 -37.63
N LEU A 218 2.99 -15.58 -38.04
CA LEU A 218 3.57 -16.00 -39.30
C LEU A 218 3.62 -17.53 -39.43
N ILE A 219 4.09 -18.23 -38.41
CA ILE A 219 4.19 -19.70 -38.38
C ILE A 219 2.81 -20.33 -38.45
N LYS A 220 1.83 -19.80 -37.69
CA LYS A 220 0.43 -20.27 -37.72
C LYS A 220 -0.19 -20.18 -39.13
N HIS A 221 0.28 -19.23 -39.95
CA HIS A 221 -0.19 -19.01 -41.32
C HIS A 221 0.76 -19.59 -42.40
N GLY A 222 1.62 -20.55 -42.00
CA GLY A 222 2.41 -21.36 -42.94
C GLY A 222 3.71 -20.70 -43.42
N LYS A 223 4.14 -19.60 -42.84
CA LYS A 223 5.46 -19.01 -43.12
C LYS A 223 6.52 -19.64 -42.22
N ARG A 224 7.73 -19.74 -42.74
CA ARG A 224 8.88 -20.32 -42.02
C ARG A 224 9.75 -19.19 -41.50
N VAL A 225 9.95 -19.17 -40.20
CA VAL A 225 10.90 -18.29 -39.54
C VAL A 225 12.08 -19.17 -39.06
N PRO A 226 13.33 -18.94 -39.53
CA PRO A 226 13.84 -17.74 -40.22
C PRO A 226 13.85 -17.83 -41.76
N GLN A 227 13.42 -18.93 -42.41
CA GLN A 227 13.70 -19.18 -43.83
C GLN A 227 13.01 -18.20 -44.78
N ASP A 228 11.79 -17.74 -44.47
CA ASP A 228 11.01 -16.82 -45.28
C ASP A 228 11.19 -15.37 -44.79
N VAL A 229 11.47 -15.17 -43.50
CA VAL A 229 11.77 -13.89 -42.89
C VAL A 229 12.48 -14.11 -41.55
N ILE A 230 13.46 -13.29 -41.24
CA ILE A 230 14.13 -13.26 -39.94
C ILE A 230 13.37 -12.28 -39.02
N VAL A 231 13.23 -12.65 -37.73
CA VAL A 231 12.59 -11.79 -36.73
C VAL A 231 13.52 -11.66 -35.54
N THR A 232 13.76 -10.42 -35.09
CA THR A 232 14.53 -10.12 -33.88
C THR A 232 13.70 -9.29 -32.90
N GLY A 233 13.94 -9.51 -31.63
CA GLY A 233 13.36 -8.76 -30.51
C GLY A 233 14.40 -8.04 -29.68
N TYR A 234 13.99 -7.55 -28.50
CA TYR A 234 14.80 -6.84 -27.52
C TYR A 234 14.23 -7.05 -26.11
N ASP A 235 15.06 -6.98 -25.08
CA ASP A 235 14.82 -7.13 -23.64
C ASP A 235 15.23 -8.51 -23.07
N ALA A 236 15.47 -9.52 -23.90
CA ALA A 236 15.80 -10.89 -23.48
C ALA A 236 14.84 -11.43 -22.39
N ILE A 237 13.52 -11.31 -22.64
CA ILE A 237 12.51 -11.79 -21.70
C ILE A 237 12.44 -13.31 -21.65
N TYR A 238 11.89 -13.85 -20.54
CA TYR A 238 11.77 -15.30 -20.40
C TYR A 238 10.99 -15.94 -21.55
N ASP A 239 9.88 -15.32 -21.94
CA ASP A 239 8.98 -15.84 -22.98
C ASP A 239 9.66 -15.89 -24.33
N ALA A 240 10.62 -14.99 -24.63
CA ALA A 240 11.44 -15.05 -25.84
C ALA A 240 12.28 -16.33 -25.90
N SER A 241 12.84 -16.78 -24.76
CA SER A 241 13.58 -18.02 -24.67
C SER A 241 12.70 -19.27 -24.70
N ALA A 242 11.49 -19.15 -24.20
CA ALA A 242 10.51 -20.24 -24.11
C ALA A 242 9.70 -20.41 -25.40
N ASN A 243 9.69 -19.40 -26.28
CA ASN A 243 9.00 -19.44 -27.57
C ASN A 243 9.55 -20.54 -28.48
N ASN A 244 8.78 -20.97 -29.46
CA ASN A 244 9.20 -21.97 -30.43
C ASN A 244 8.93 -21.49 -31.87
N PRO A 245 10.00 -21.08 -32.63
CA PRO A 245 11.41 -21.03 -32.25
C PRO A 245 11.73 -19.93 -31.21
N PRO A 246 12.81 -20.08 -30.42
CA PRO A 246 13.26 -19.02 -29.52
C PRO A 246 13.59 -17.74 -30.28
N ILE A 247 13.23 -16.59 -29.72
CA ILE A 247 13.48 -15.29 -30.35
C ILE A 247 14.98 -14.94 -30.26
N THR A 248 15.55 -14.42 -31.35
CA THR A 248 16.82 -13.72 -31.32
C THR A 248 16.59 -12.34 -30.71
N THR A 249 17.29 -12.06 -29.63
CA THR A 249 17.08 -10.87 -28.80
C THR A 249 18.39 -10.33 -28.26
N TYR A 250 18.36 -9.20 -27.61
CA TYR A 250 19.51 -8.59 -26.95
C TYR A 250 19.22 -8.38 -25.45
N ASP A 251 20.18 -8.77 -24.61
CA ASP A 251 20.13 -8.51 -23.19
C ASP A 251 20.70 -7.13 -22.90
N SER A 252 19.84 -6.18 -22.58
CA SER A 252 20.21 -4.79 -22.31
C SER A 252 21.01 -4.58 -21.02
N ASP A 253 21.24 -5.65 -20.22
CA ASP A 253 21.92 -5.58 -18.92
C ASP A 253 21.36 -4.47 -18.00
N ILE A 254 20.04 -4.49 -17.84
CA ILE A 254 19.30 -3.52 -17.02
C ILE A 254 19.84 -3.47 -15.59
N ALA A 255 20.35 -4.58 -15.05
CA ALA A 255 20.98 -4.63 -13.74
C ALA A 255 22.20 -3.67 -13.67
N HIS A 256 22.98 -3.59 -14.74
CA HIS A 256 24.10 -2.69 -14.83
C HIS A 256 23.66 -1.21 -14.81
N THR A 257 22.55 -0.90 -15.47
CA THR A 257 21.96 0.46 -15.42
C THR A 257 21.56 0.83 -13.99
N GLY A 258 20.97 -0.12 -13.23
CA GLY A 258 20.71 0.06 -11.81
C GLY A 258 21.96 0.34 -10.99
N ALA A 259 23.04 -0.41 -11.24
CA ALA A 259 24.33 -0.21 -10.58
C ALA A 259 24.97 1.15 -10.94
N LYS A 260 24.86 1.60 -12.20
CA LYS A 260 25.32 2.94 -12.63
C LYS A 260 24.58 4.05 -11.85
N ALA A 261 23.28 3.93 -11.64
CA ALA A 261 22.50 4.91 -10.87
C ALA A 261 23.00 5.01 -9.42
N VAL A 262 23.32 3.89 -8.78
CA VAL A 262 23.90 3.86 -7.43
C VAL A 262 25.30 4.50 -7.43
N ASN A 263 26.16 4.21 -8.43
CA ASN A 263 27.47 4.81 -8.56
C ASN A 263 27.37 6.34 -8.71
N PHE A 264 26.45 6.82 -9.54
CA PHE A 264 26.18 8.25 -9.69
C PHE A 264 25.84 8.91 -8.35
N LEU A 265 24.93 8.30 -7.58
CA LEU A 265 24.60 8.81 -6.26
C LEU A 265 25.77 8.75 -5.30
N HIS A 266 26.55 7.66 -5.32
CA HIS A 266 27.71 7.50 -4.47
C HIS A 266 28.71 8.65 -4.63
N GLN A 267 29.02 9.05 -5.87
CA GLN A 267 29.88 10.20 -6.19
C GLN A 267 29.32 11.54 -5.65
N LYS A 268 28.00 11.71 -5.66
CA LYS A 268 27.36 12.92 -5.13
C LYS A 268 27.32 12.96 -3.60
N ILE A 269 27.21 11.79 -2.96
CA ILE A 269 27.13 11.62 -1.49
C ILE A 269 28.53 11.67 -0.88
N ASP A 270 29.55 11.12 -1.53
CA ASP A 270 30.92 11.00 -1.02
C ASP A 270 31.95 11.38 -2.09
N LYS A 271 32.25 12.67 -2.16
CA LYS A 271 33.12 13.27 -3.20
C LYS A 271 34.57 12.75 -3.23
N ASN A 272 34.99 11.96 -2.23
CA ASN A 272 36.39 11.51 -2.05
C ASN A 272 36.60 10.02 -2.42
N LYS A 273 35.58 9.30 -2.89
CA LYS A 273 35.70 7.88 -3.22
C LYS A 273 35.71 7.63 -4.71
N GLU A 274 36.60 6.71 -5.13
CA GLU A 274 36.70 6.27 -6.51
C GLU A 274 35.48 5.44 -6.92
N GLU A 275 35.11 5.57 -8.18
CA GLU A 275 34.05 4.80 -8.82
C GLU A 275 34.47 3.33 -8.93
N VAL A 276 33.65 2.41 -8.46
CA VAL A 276 33.83 0.98 -8.74
C VAL A 276 33.36 0.74 -10.16
N ALA A 277 34.31 0.40 -11.05
CA ALA A 277 34.02 0.17 -12.46
C ALA A 277 32.90 -0.86 -12.66
N CYS A 278 31.94 -0.48 -13.50
CA CYS A 278 30.92 -1.37 -14.02
C CYS A 278 31.43 -2.00 -15.33
N ALA A 279 31.20 -3.29 -15.57
CA ALA A 279 31.45 -3.89 -16.87
C ALA A 279 30.49 -3.28 -17.91
N CYS A 280 30.97 -2.91 -19.08
CA CYS A 280 30.13 -2.37 -20.15
C CYS A 280 29.46 -3.50 -20.93
N ALA A 281 28.21 -3.28 -21.33
CA ALA A 281 27.52 -4.11 -22.31
C ALA A 281 28.29 -4.11 -23.65
N GLY A 282 28.28 -5.21 -24.37
CA GLY A 282 28.93 -5.35 -25.66
C GLY A 282 28.25 -6.41 -26.53
N SER A 283 28.86 -6.73 -27.67
CA SER A 283 28.29 -7.74 -28.61
C SER A 283 28.01 -9.13 -27.98
N GLU A 284 28.56 -9.40 -26.83
CA GLU A 284 28.29 -10.63 -26.07
C GLU A 284 26.85 -10.71 -25.50
N ASN A 285 26.12 -9.60 -25.48
CA ASN A 285 24.75 -9.55 -24.99
C ASN A 285 23.72 -9.92 -26.06
N LEU A 286 24.13 -10.10 -27.33
CA LEU A 286 23.26 -10.60 -28.38
C LEU A 286 22.97 -12.09 -28.17
N CYS A 287 21.71 -12.41 -27.94
CA CYS A 287 21.20 -13.77 -27.71
C CYS A 287 20.61 -14.32 -29.02
N ILE A 288 21.37 -15.15 -29.74
CA ILE A 288 20.95 -15.74 -31.00
C ILE A 288 19.92 -16.85 -30.74
N GLY A 289 18.71 -16.67 -31.23
CA GLY A 289 17.64 -17.65 -31.14
C GLY A 289 17.31 -18.32 -32.47
N GLY A 290 16.24 -19.14 -32.47
CA GLY A 290 15.77 -19.85 -33.65
C GLY A 290 15.17 -18.97 -34.72
N THR A 291 14.85 -17.73 -34.41
CA THR A 291 14.26 -16.79 -35.39
C THR A 291 15.29 -16.17 -36.34
N CYS A 292 16.59 -16.39 -36.12
CA CYS A 292 17.65 -16.03 -37.07
C CYS A 292 18.80 -17.06 -37.13
N GLY A 293 19.04 -17.83 -36.08
CA GLY A 293 20.18 -18.72 -35.97
C GLY A 293 20.00 -20.14 -36.48
N ARG A 294 21.05 -20.96 -36.37
CA ARG A 294 21.00 -22.38 -36.63
C ARG A 294 20.53 -23.16 -35.40
N PRO A 295 19.95 -24.38 -35.55
CA PRO A 295 19.52 -25.18 -34.41
C PRO A 295 20.61 -25.44 -33.36
N GLU A 296 21.87 -25.51 -33.77
CA GLU A 296 23.00 -25.72 -32.85
C GLU A 296 23.21 -24.55 -31.90
N ASP A 297 22.87 -23.34 -32.32
CA ASP A 297 23.02 -22.11 -31.51
C ASP A 297 21.93 -21.98 -30.44
N PHE A 298 20.80 -22.67 -30.61
CA PHE A 298 19.65 -22.57 -29.73
C PHE A 298 19.90 -23.08 -28.32
N HIS A 299 20.65 -24.17 -28.21
CA HIS A 299 20.93 -24.79 -26.92
C HIS A 299 21.71 -23.84 -26.03
N PHE A 300 22.75 -23.21 -26.59
CA PHE A 300 23.58 -22.24 -25.85
C PHE A 300 22.80 -21.02 -25.44
N THR A 301 22.04 -20.42 -26.35
CA THR A 301 21.18 -19.25 -26.05
C THR A 301 20.11 -19.57 -25.00
N ARG A 302 19.45 -20.72 -25.14
CA ARG A 302 18.43 -21.17 -24.17
C ARG A 302 19.04 -21.41 -22.79
N GLU A 303 20.23 -21.99 -22.69
CA GLU A 303 20.92 -22.17 -21.40
C GLU A 303 21.42 -20.84 -20.83
N ARG A 304 21.87 -19.90 -21.67
CA ARG A 304 22.25 -18.54 -21.22
C ARG A 304 21.05 -17.79 -20.69
N LEU A 305 19.96 -17.74 -21.44
CA LEU A 305 18.72 -17.09 -21.02
C LEU A 305 18.14 -17.74 -19.76
N LYS A 306 18.17 -19.07 -19.65
CA LYS A 306 17.83 -19.74 -18.39
C LYS A 306 18.70 -19.29 -17.23
N LYS A 307 20.02 -19.14 -17.41
CA LYS A 307 20.92 -18.66 -16.37
C LYS A 307 20.63 -17.22 -15.97
N LEU A 308 20.36 -16.33 -16.93
CA LEU A 308 19.95 -14.94 -16.66
C LEU A 308 18.66 -14.91 -15.84
N HIS A 309 17.65 -15.69 -16.23
CA HIS A 309 16.40 -15.79 -15.51
C HIS A 309 16.49 -16.55 -14.18
N LEU A 310 17.36 -17.55 -14.06
CA LEU A 310 17.64 -18.23 -12.79
C LEU A 310 18.40 -17.33 -11.82
N GLY A 311 19.26 -16.44 -12.30
CA GLY A 311 19.91 -15.42 -11.48
C GLY A 311 18.90 -14.49 -10.81
N VAL A 312 17.86 -14.10 -11.54
CA VAL A 312 16.74 -13.26 -11.03
C VAL A 312 15.73 -14.08 -10.20
N ARG A 313 15.65 -15.40 -10.43
CA ARG A 313 14.67 -16.32 -9.82
C ARG A 313 15.30 -17.37 -8.92
N SER A 314 16.52 -17.16 -8.47
CA SER A 314 17.29 -18.14 -7.71
C SER A 314 16.51 -18.69 -6.51
N HIS A 315 16.55 -19.96 -6.29
CA HIS A 315 16.01 -20.82 -5.24
C HIS A 315 14.60 -21.41 -5.44
N TYR A 316 13.72 -20.86 -6.30
CA TYR A 316 12.31 -21.34 -6.37
C TYR A 316 11.79 -21.64 -7.79
N GLY A 317 12.64 -21.61 -8.83
CA GLY A 317 12.24 -21.62 -10.25
C GLY A 317 11.55 -22.88 -10.79
N ILE A 318 11.76 -24.05 -10.20
CA ILE A 318 11.23 -25.33 -10.72
C ILE A 318 9.78 -25.60 -10.27
N ILE A 319 9.24 -24.81 -9.34
CA ILE A 319 7.94 -25.06 -8.72
C ILE A 319 6.89 -24.01 -9.16
N LYS A 320 7.08 -23.34 -10.30
CA LYS A 320 6.33 -22.12 -10.61
C LYS A 320 4.83 -22.35 -10.84
N GLU A 321 4.45 -23.33 -11.66
CA GLU A 321 3.02 -23.56 -11.95
C GLU A 321 2.28 -24.21 -10.78
N SER A 322 2.87 -25.20 -10.12
CA SER A 322 2.29 -25.83 -8.94
C SER A 322 2.25 -24.89 -7.74
N LYS A 323 3.23 -23.97 -7.59
CA LYS A 323 3.22 -22.96 -6.54
C LYS A 323 2.18 -21.87 -6.79
N VAL A 324 2.00 -21.40 -8.01
CA VAL A 324 0.97 -20.41 -8.34
C VAL A 324 -0.41 -21.00 -8.05
N SER A 325 -0.69 -22.21 -8.50
CA SER A 325 -1.97 -22.88 -8.24
C SER A 325 -2.19 -23.13 -6.74
N MET A 326 -1.15 -23.57 -6.01
CA MET A 326 -1.21 -23.76 -4.56
C MET A 326 -1.38 -22.43 -3.83
N SER A 327 -0.66 -21.37 -4.27
CA SER A 327 -0.80 -20.03 -3.71
C SER A 327 -2.22 -19.51 -3.88
N MET A 328 -2.83 -19.66 -5.05
CA MET A 328 -4.22 -19.24 -5.30
C MET A 328 -5.22 -19.97 -4.41
N LEU A 329 -5.05 -21.28 -4.20
CA LEU A 329 -5.89 -22.05 -3.28
C LEU A 329 -5.73 -21.57 -1.83
N MET A 330 -4.49 -21.33 -1.40
CA MET A 330 -4.21 -20.84 -0.05
C MET A 330 -4.68 -19.40 0.17
N GLU A 331 -4.67 -18.57 -0.87
CA GLU A 331 -5.23 -17.21 -0.84
C GLU A 331 -6.75 -17.24 -0.67
N SER A 332 -7.46 -18.12 -1.37
CA SER A 332 -8.90 -18.33 -1.19
C SER A 332 -9.20 -18.79 0.24
N TYR A 333 -8.43 -19.75 0.74
CA TYR A 333 -8.57 -20.24 2.12
C TYR A 333 -8.25 -19.14 3.16
N MET A 334 -7.24 -18.32 2.92
CA MET A 334 -6.94 -17.14 3.75
C MET A 334 -8.14 -16.20 3.77
N MET A 335 -8.72 -15.87 2.62
CA MET A 335 -9.84 -14.94 2.53
C MET A 335 -11.07 -15.46 3.26
N GLU A 336 -11.42 -16.75 3.12
CA GLU A 336 -12.49 -17.39 3.86
C GLU A 336 -12.30 -17.22 5.38
N ASN A 337 -11.12 -17.56 5.89
CA ASN A 337 -10.81 -17.43 7.32
C ASN A 337 -10.87 -15.97 7.80
N LEU A 338 -10.36 -15.02 7.00
CA LEU A 338 -10.39 -13.61 7.36
C LEU A 338 -11.80 -13.03 7.41
N THR A 339 -12.73 -13.52 6.55
CA THR A 339 -14.14 -13.08 6.56
C THR A 339 -14.88 -13.47 7.83
N GLU A 340 -14.46 -14.54 8.49
CA GLU A 340 -15.03 -14.98 9.77
C GLU A 340 -14.59 -14.12 10.96
N ALA A 341 -13.57 -13.26 10.80
CA ALA A 341 -13.10 -12.43 11.89
C ALA A 341 -14.19 -11.49 12.39
N ILE A 342 -14.39 -11.48 13.73
CA ILE A 342 -15.41 -10.67 14.39
C ILE A 342 -14.77 -9.40 14.97
N THR A 343 -13.57 -9.51 15.53
CA THR A 343 -12.88 -8.41 16.19
C THR A 343 -11.62 -8.00 15.43
N PRO A 344 -11.15 -6.76 15.61
CA PRO A 344 -9.86 -6.33 15.05
C PRO A 344 -8.70 -7.23 15.45
N PHE A 345 -8.66 -7.70 16.71
CA PHE A 345 -7.64 -8.61 17.19
C PHE A 345 -7.68 -9.96 16.47
N ASP A 346 -8.87 -10.54 16.31
CA ASP A 346 -9.05 -11.83 15.62
C ASP A 346 -8.60 -11.73 14.15
N CYS A 347 -8.95 -10.64 13.46
CA CYS A 347 -8.50 -10.39 12.10
C CYS A 347 -6.97 -10.32 12.00
N LEU A 348 -6.34 -9.50 12.84
CA LEU A 348 -4.87 -9.34 12.84
C LEU A 348 -4.15 -10.64 13.25
N ALA A 349 -4.71 -11.41 14.19
CA ALA A 349 -4.17 -12.71 14.59
C ALA A 349 -4.20 -13.71 13.44
N LYS A 350 -5.31 -13.78 12.70
CA LYS A 350 -5.42 -14.61 11.50
C LYS A 350 -4.44 -14.15 10.41
N ILE A 351 -4.29 -12.84 10.16
CA ILE A 351 -3.26 -12.32 9.24
C ILE A 351 -1.86 -12.77 9.67
N TYR A 352 -1.55 -12.69 10.96
CA TYR A 352 -0.27 -13.17 11.50
C TYR A 352 -0.05 -14.66 11.26
N GLU A 353 -1.06 -15.49 11.40
CA GLU A 353 -0.98 -16.92 11.11
C GLU A 353 -0.68 -17.20 9.63
N PHE A 354 -1.32 -16.49 8.72
CA PHE A 354 -1.12 -16.66 7.27
C PHE A 354 0.19 -16.07 6.71
N ARG A 355 1.02 -15.38 7.52
CA ARG A 355 2.29 -14.79 7.05
C ARG A 355 3.27 -15.78 6.43
N TYR A 356 3.10 -17.09 6.66
CA TYR A 356 3.91 -18.12 6.03
C TYR A 356 3.80 -18.13 4.50
N LEU A 357 2.68 -17.62 3.94
CA LEU A 357 2.47 -17.54 2.49
C LEU A 357 3.47 -16.60 1.81
N ILE A 358 3.91 -15.57 2.50
CA ILE A 358 4.84 -14.57 1.97
C ILE A 358 6.29 -14.81 2.36
N ARG A 359 6.63 -15.92 3.01
CA ARG A 359 8.03 -16.27 3.30
C ARG A 359 8.80 -16.63 2.02
N PRO A 360 10.15 -16.40 1.97
CA PRO A 360 11.01 -15.98 3.08
C PRO A 360 11.14 -14.45 3.20
N PHE A 361 10.91 -13.92 4.38
CA PHE A 361 11.24 -12.54 4.73
C PHE A 361 12.08 -12.51 6.02
N GLY A 362 12.81 -11.42 6.27
CA GLY A 362 13.48 -11.17 7.53
C GLY A 362 12.47 -10.77 8.60
N ASP A 363 12.04 -9.51 8.55
CA ASP A 363 10.98 -9.00 9.41
C ASP A 363 9.79 -8.52 8.56
N PHE A 364 8.58 -8.61 9.13
CA PHE A 364 7.35 -8.15 8.52
C PHE A 364 6.55 -7.29 9.50
N TYR A 365 6.11 -6.12 9.05
CA TYR A 365 5.38 -5.16 9.85
C TYR A 365 4.10 -4.74 9.13
N ILE A 366 3.03 -4.53 9.90
CA ILE A 366 1.84 -3.78 9.48
C ILE A 366 1.73 -2.57 10.39
N CYS A 367 1.77 -1.38 9.78
CA CYS A 367 1.67 -0.09 10.43
C CYS A 367 0.39 0.59 9.95
N LEU A 368 -0.54 0.89 10.84
CA LEU A 368 -1.80 1.56 10.51
C LEU A 368 -1.83 2.97 11.07
N ASN A 369 -2.64 3.82 10.48
CA ASN A 369 -2.92 5.16 10.96
C ASN A 369 -3.49 5.10 12.39
N GLU A 370 -3.12 6.06 13.23
CA GLU A 370 -3.78 6.23 14.51
C GLU A 370 -5.28 6.46 14.28
N GLY A 371 -6.11 5.76 15.04
CA GLY A 371 -7.57 5.87 14.89
C GLY A 371 -8.14 5.15 13.67
N TRP A 372 -7.42 4.19 13.07
CA TRP A 372 -7.91 3.45 11.89
C TRP A 372 -9.25 2.73 12.08
N LEU A 373 -9.68 2.53 13.35
CA LEU A 373 -10.99 2.00 13.72
C LEU A 373 -12.03 3.09 14.00
N ASP A 374 -11.61 4.36 14.14
CA ASP A 374 -12.50 5.44 14.56
C ASP A 374 -13.54 5.78 13.50
N ASN A 375 -14.69 6.29 13.98
CA ASN A 375 -15.80 6.69 13.13
C ASN A 375 -15.59 8.07 12.47
N SER A 376 -14.52 8.79 12.81
CA SER A 376 -14.26 10.10 12.22
C SER A 376 -14.08 9.96 10.71
N LEU A 377 -14.97 10.55 9.95
CA LEU A 377 -14.97 10.64 8.49
C LEU A 377 -13.70 11.32 7.93
N ASP A 378 -12.88 11.88 8.80
CA ASP A 378 -11.55 12.42 8.55
C ASP A 378 -10.44 11.35 8.49
N ILE A 379 -10.76 10.10 8.13
CA ILE A 379 -9.73 9.16 7.71
C ILE A 379 -9.11 9.75 6.46
N CYS A 380 -7.98 10.40 6.69
CA CYS A 380 -7.25 11.21 5.74
C CYS A 380 -7.04 10.45 4.43
N GLU A 381 -7.18 11.15 3.32
CA GLU A 381 -6.66 10.69 2.02
C GLU A 381 -5.13 10.44 2.07
N GLY A 382 -4.52 10.25 3.24
CA GLY A 382 -3.08 10.12 3.48
C GLY A 382 -2.75 9.43 4.81
N TYR A 383 -1.61 9.78 5.39
CA TYR A 383 -1.10 9.20 6.63
C TYR A 383 -1.28 10.16 7.81
N SER A 384 -1.67 9.63 8.96
CA SER A 384 -1.75 10.40 10.22
C SER A 384 -0.35 10.75 10.73
N ASN A 385 -0.23 11.79 11.56
CA ASN A 385 1.04 12.18 12.17
C ASN A 385 1.66 11.08 13.04
N THR A 386 0.81 10.22 13.60
CA THR A 386 1.20 9.07 14.43
C THR A 386 0.75 7.79 13.76
N MET A 387 1.66 6.84 13.63
CA MET A 387 1.42 5.48 13.16
C MET A 387 1.47 4.51 14.32
N GLN A 388 0.79 3.38 14.17
CA GLN A 388 0.75 2.32 15.15
C GLN A 388 1.20 0.99 14.51
N TYR A 389 2.15 0.29 15.15
CA TYR A 389 2.35 -1.13 14.83
C TYR A 389 1.12 -1.92 15.27
N VAL A 390 0.47 -2.57 14.33
CA VAL A 390 -0.64 -3.49 14.64
C VAL A 390 -0.23 -4.95 14.50
N LEU A 391 0.84 -5.22 13.73
CA LEU A 391 1.42 -6.54 13.58
C LEU A 391 2.93 -6.44 13.39
N VAL A 392 3.70 -7.25 14.16
CA VAL A 392 5.15 -7.36 14.04
C VAL A 392 5.53 -8.84 14.02
N SER A 393 6.24 -9.29 12.98
CA SER A 393 6.79 -10.64 12.88
C SER A 393 8.28 -10.56 12.60
N ARG A 394 9.12 -11.11 13.48
CA ARG A 394 10.58 -11.04 13.38
C ARG A 394 11.18 -12.36 12.92
N ARG A 395 12.35 -12.30 12.28
CA ARG A 395 13.08 -13.43 11.67
C ARG A 395 13.28 -14.61 12.63
N ASN A 396 13.63 -14.33 13.88
CA ASN A 396 14.07 -15.32 14.87
C ASN A 396 12.95 -15.81 15.80
N GLU A 397 11.71 -15.43 15.53
CA GLU A 397 10.59 -15.83 16.38
C GLU A 397 9.87 -17.04 15.78
N GLU A 398 10.30 -18.22 16.22
CA GLU A 398 9.57 -19.46 15.94
C GLU A 398 8.29 -19.52 16.77
N THR A 399 7.15 -19.75 16.10
CA THR A 399 5.85 -20.21 16.62
C THR A 399 5.43 -19.69 18.02
N SER A 400 5.52 -18.38 18.26
CA SER A 400 4.93 -17.78 19.44
C SER A 400 3.44 -17.42 19.20
N SER A 401 2.65 -17.37 20.28
CA SER A 401 1.24 -16.99 20.22
C SER A 401 1.05 -15.62 19.56
N ALA A 402 0.07 -15.48 18.67
CA ALA A 402 -0.29 -14.23 17.99
C ALA A 402 -0.46 -13.04 18.97
N ARG A 403 -0.84 -13.30 20.24
CA ARG A 403 -0.98 -12.28 21.29
C ARG A 403 0.27 -11.44 21.56
N LYS A 404 1.47 -11.93 21.25
CA LYS A 404 2.72 -11.19 21.43
C LYS A 404 3.08 -10.30 20.24
N HIS A 405 2.41 -10.47 19.12
CA HIS A 405 2.77 -9.90 17.82
C HIS A 405 1.69 -8.99 17.24
N VAL A 406 0.50 -9.00 17.85
CA VAL A 406 -0.67 -8.25 17.41
C VAL A 406 -1.05 -7.23 18.47
N PHE A 407 -1.23 -5.98 18.04
CA PHE A 407 -1.50 -4.82 18.89
C PHE A 407 -2.69 -4.04 18.33
N VAL A 408 -3.85 -4.12 18.99
CA VAL A 408 -5.05 -3.37 18.57
C VAL A 408 -5.06 -1.99 19.21
N GLU A 409 -4.78 -1.93 20.52
CA GLU A 409 -4.80 -0.70 21.27
C GLU A 409 -3.48 0.08 21.12
N LYS A 410 -3.59 1.39 21.07
CA LYS A 410 -2.46 2.29 21.03
C LYS A 410 -1.75 2.31 22.40
N THR A 411 -0.45 2.13 22.39
CA THR A 411 0.42 2.30 23.55
C THR A 411 1.66 3.10 23.15
N ALA A 412 2.38 3.64 24.13
CA ALA A 412 3.65 4.32 23.85
C ALA A 412 4.70 3.39 23.22
N SER A 413 4.58 2.08 23.43
CA SER A 413 5.53 1.07 22.91
C SER A 413 5.28 0.66 21.46
N ASN A 414 4.05 0.84 20.96
CA ASN A 414 3.68 0.46 19.58
C ASN A 414 3.33 1.66 18.70
N SER A 415 3.53 2.89 19.15
CA SER A 415 3.24 4.11 18.41
C SER A 415 4.52 4.87 18.05
N PHE A 416 4.54 5.48 16.86
CA PHE A 416 5.67 6.29 16.40
C PHE A 416 5.22 7.38 15.43
N SER A 417 6.04 8.43 15.28
CA SER A 417 5.77 9.48 14.31
C SER A 417 5.94 8.96 12.88
N VAL A 418 4.99 9.26 11.99
CA VAL A 418 5.05 8.92 10.57
C VAL A 418 6.35 9.39 9.88
N LYS A 419 6.93 10.50 10.36
CA LYS A 419 8.22 11.02 9.85
C LYS A 419 9.39 10.03 10.01
N ARG A 420 9.27 9.02 10.87
CA ARG A 420 10.29 7.97 11.03
C ARG A 420 10.12 6.83 10.01
N MET A 421 9.02 6.79 9.28
CA MET A 421 8.60 5.73 8.36
C MET A 421 8.60 4.34 9.03
N LEU A 422 9.74 3.87 9.51
CA LEU A 422 9.91 2.68 10.34
C LEU A 422 11.06 2.93 11.33
N PRO A 423 10.81 2.95 12.65
CA PRO A 423 11.86 3.18 13.65
C PRO A 423 13.05 2.22 13.55
N GLU A 424 12.83 0.94 13.22
CA GLU A 424 13.84 -0.08 13.06
C GLU A 424 14.84 0.22 11.92
N MET A 425 14.38 0.88 10.85
CA MET A 425 15.24 1.32 9.75
C MET A 425 16.33 2.30 10.23
N ILE A 426 16.03 3.09 11.27
CA ILE A 426 16.96 4.09 11.82
C ILE A 426 18.00 3.45 12.72
N ASN A 427 17.62 2.44 13.49
CA ASN A 427 18.47 1.81 14.51
C ASN A 427 19.52 0.84 13.92
N GLY A 428 19.35 0.42 12.69
CA GLY A 428 20.30 -0.35 11.88
C GLY A 428 20.55 -1.78 12.36
N TYR A 429 20.60 -2.71 11.41
CA TYR A 429 21.16 -4.05 11.60
C TYR A 429 22.68 -4.02 11.33
N GLY A 430 23.41 -5.05 11.78
CA GLY A 430 24.87 -5.14 11.57
C GLY A 430 25.30 -5.18 10.09
N ILE A 431 24.41 -5.61 9.19
CA ILE A 431 24.62 -5.75 7.73
C ILE A 431 23.61 -4.88 6.96
N PRO A 432 23.88 -4.55 5.66
CA PRO A 432 22.96 -3.81 4.82
C PRO A 432 21.60 -4.47 4.69
N GLN A 433 20.55 -3.67 4.75
CA GLN A 433 19.17 -4.12 4.70
C GLN A 433 18.42 -3.52 3.53
N VAL A 434 17.39 -4.24 3.06
CA VAL A 434 16.37 -3.70 2.17
C VAL A 434 15.01 -3.71 2.88
N TYR A 435 14.29 -2.59 2.76
CA TYR A 435 12.94 -2.40 3.29
C TYR A 435 12.00 -2.08 2.15
N TYR A 436 10.95 -2.87 1.99
CA TYR A 436 9.91 -2.61 1.00
C TYR A 436 8.68 -2.04 1.68
N PHE A 437 8.35 -0.79 1.36
CA PHE A 437 7.16 -0.10 1.85
C PHE A 437 6.06 -0.23 0.81
N VAL A 438 4.94 -0.83 1.20
CA VAL A 438 3.79 -1.10 0.33
C VAL A 438 2.50 -0.63 0.99
N PRO A 439 1.56 -0.02 0.25
CA PRO A 439 0.37 0.58 0.84
C PRO A 439 -0.60 -0.47 1.40
N ILE A 440 -1.31 -0.08 2.46
CA ILE A 440 -2.51 -0.74 2.95
C ILE A 440 -3.65 0.27 2.87
N HIS A 441 -4.63 0.00 2.01
CA HIS A 441 -5.69 0.95 1.69
C HIS A 441 -6.98 0.25 1.25
N PHE A 442 -8.09 0.98 1.23
CA PHE A 442 -9.34 0.57 0.62
C PHE A 442 -9.93 1.73 -0.20
N GLY A 443 -10.08 1.53 -1.52
CA GLY A 443 -10.38 2.64 -2.42
C GLY A 443 -9.36 3.76 -2.26
N THR A 444 -9.81 4.98 -2.02
CA THR A 444 -8.96 6.17 -1.77
C THR A 444 -8.45 6.27 -0.34
N ILE A 445 -9.02 5.51 0.60
CA ILE A 445 -8.71 5.60 2.04
C ILE A 445 -7.40 4.88 2.34
N SER A 446 -6.39 5.59 2.82
CA SER A 446 -5.13 5.02 3.29
C SER A 446 -5.30 4.53 4.73
N LEU A 447 -5.29 3.21 4.94
CA LEU A 447 -5.31 2.62 6.28
C LEU A 447 -3.92 2.65 6.93
N GLY A 448 -2.86 2.53 6.10
CA GLY A 448 -1.48 2.50 6.55
C GLY A 448 -0.55 1.91 5.49
N TYR A 449 0.44 1.15 5.94
CA TYR A 449 1.39 0.44 5.06
C TYR A 449 1.93 -0.83 5.71
N ALA A 450 2.37 -1.75 4.86
CA ALA A 450 3.17 -2.90 5.28
C ALA A 450 4.64 -2.67 4.96
N VAL A 451 5.54 -3.27 5.77
CA VAL A 451 6.97 -3.27 5.50
C VAL A 451 7.48 -4.70 5.52
N VAL A 452 8.15 -5.10 4.44
CA VAL A 452 8.89 -6.35 4.34
C VAL A 452 10.38 -6.02 4.37
N GLN A 453 11.12 -6.58 5.32
CA GLN A 453 12.54 -6.34 5.49
C GLN A 453 13.33 -7.62 5.22
N ASN A 454 14.48 -7.49 4.54
CA ASN A 454 15.46 -8.57 4.36
C ASN A 454 16.90 -8.04 4.36
N ASP A 455 17.85 -8.97 4.47
CA ASP A 455 19.26 -8.66 4.22
C ASP A 455 19.47 -8.31 2.74
N LEU A 456 20.22 -7.25 2.48
CA LEU A 456 20.44 -6.79 1.11
C LEU A 456 21.23 -7.82 0.27
N SER A 457 22.00 -8.70 0.90
CA SER A 457 22.68 -9.84 0.24
C SER A 457 21.72 -10.95 -0.23
N ASN A 458 20.51 -11.00 0.33
CA ASN A 458 19.44 -11.93 -0.06
C ASN A 458 18.09 -11.19 -0.05
N PRO A 459 17.88 -10.27 -1.00
CA PRO A 459 16.71 -9.42 -1.01
C PRO A 459 15.43 -10.23 -1.24
N TYR A 460 14.33 -9.78 -0.64
CA TYR A 460 13.01 -10.35 -0.87
C TYR A 460 12.57 -10.09 -2.33
N SER A 461 12.04 -11.12 -2.98
CA SER A 461 11.47 -10.95 -4.32
C SER A 461 9.98 -10.60 -4.18
N ILE A 462 9.65 -9.33 -4.43
CA ILE A 462 8.25 -8.91 -4.53
C ILE A 462 7.64 -9.59 -5.76
N GLY A 463 6.48 -10.22 -5.56
CA GLY A 463 5.77 -10.90 -6.63
C GLY A 463 4.28 -11.00 -6.34
N ILE A 464 3.57 -11.70 -7.24
CA ILE A 464 2.12 -11.87 -7.21
C ILE A 464 1.61 -12.40 -5.86
N VAL A 465 2.40 -13.22 -5.17
CA VAL A 465 2.02 -13.79 -3.86
C VAL A 465 1.90 -12.70 -2.80
N LEU A 466 2.89 -11.80 -2.69
CA LEU A 466 2.82 -10.69 -1.74
C LEU A 466 1.67 -9.74 -2.08
N ARG A 467 1.50 -9.42 -3.37
CA ARG A 467 0.40 -8.57 -3.83
C ARG A 467 -0.96 -9.12 -3.43
N ASN A 468 -1.21 -10.39 -3.72
CA ASN A 468 -2.48 -11.02 -3.41
C ASN A 468 -2.69 -11.17 -1.89
N PHE A 469 -1.63 -11.50 -1.15
CA PHE A 469 -1.67 -11.52 0.30
C PHE A 469 -2.10 -10.15 0.87
N LEU A 470 -1.45 -9.07 0.46
CA LEU A 470 -1.78 -7.72 0.93
C LEU A 470 -3.16 -7.25 0.46
N ARG A 471 -3.60 -7.66 -0.72
CA ARG A 471 -4.97 -7.41 -1.19
C ARG A 471 -6.01 -8.08 -0.27
N ASN A 472 -5.77 -9.30 0.17
CA ASN A 472 -6.62 -9.97 1.15
C ASN A 472 -6.56 -9.28 2.52
N VAL A 473 -5.38 -8.81 2.94
CA VAL A 473 -5.21 -8.00 4.16
C VAL A 473 -6.02 -6.71 4.07
N ASN A 474 -5.94 -5.97 2.97
CA ASN A 474 -6.68 -4.72 2.75
C ASN A 474 -8.19 -4.95 2.89
N ASN A 475 -8.72 -5.96 2.21
CA ASN A 475 -10.14 -6.30 2.26
C ASN A 475 -10.58 -6.74 3.67
N ALA A 476 -9.76 -7.52 4.36
CA ALA A 476 -10.07 -8.00 5.71
C ALA A 476 -10.05 -6.87 6.75
N LEU A 477 -9.06 -5.98 6.68
CA LEU A 477 -8.97 -4.83 7.58
C LEU A 477 -10.15 -3.88 7.38
N GLU A 478 -10.53 -3.60 6.13
CA GLU A 478 -11.71 -2.77 5.85
C GLU A 478 -12.99 -3.44 6.34
N MET A 479 -13.17 -4.73 6.08
CA MET A 479 -14.35 -5.46 6.52
C MET A 479 -14.49 -5.45 8.06
N VAL A 480 -13.39 -5.70 8.79
CA VAL A 480 -13.44 -5.69 10.27
C VAL A 480 -13.64 -4.27 10.80
N ARG A 481 -13.08 -3.25 10.14
CA ARG A 481 -13.31 -1.83 10.46
C ARG A 481 -14.79 -1.48 10.33
N VAL A 482 -15.42 -1.80 9.20
CA VAL A 482 -16.84 -1.56 8.97
C VAL A 482 -17.71 -2.32 9.96
N LYS A 483 -17.38 -3.59 10.24
CA LYS A 483 -18.08 -4.37 11.29
C LYS A 483 -17.98 -3.70 12.66
N TYR A 484 -16.76 -3.30 13.03
CA TYR A 484 -16.51 -2.65 14.31
C TYR A 484 -17.27 -1.32 14.42
N GLN A 485 -17.23 -0.49 13.38
CA GLN A 485 -17.97 0.77 13.31
C GLN A 485 -19.49 0.55 13.37
N THR A 486 -20.00 -0.41 12.60
CA THR A 486 -21.43 -0.76 12.62
C THR A 486 -21.86 -1.22 14.01
N PHE A 487 -21.05 -2.04 14.66
CA PHE A 487 -21.30 -2.50 16.02
C PHE A 487 -21.27 -1.33 17.01
N TYR A 488 -20.25 -0.47 16.92
CA TYR A 488 -20.12 0.73 17.74
C TYR A 488 -21.33 1.66 17.61
N LEU A 489 -21.73 2.01 16.38
CA LEU A 489 -22.89 2.84 16.10
C LEU A 489 -24.20 2.20 16.57
N SER A 490 -24.27 0.87 16.60
CA SER A 490 -25.46 0.18 17.14
C SER A 490 -25.60 0.29 18.65
N GLU A 491 -24.52 0.59 19.38
CA GLU A 491 -24.46 0.62 20.84
C GLU A 491 -24.23 2.03 21.43
N HIS A 492 -23.79 2.99 20.61
CA HIS A 492 -23.52 4.37 21.02
C HIS A 492 -24.47 5.35 20.36
N ASP A 493 -24.66 6.51 21.01
CA ASP A 493 -25.36 7.66 20.47
C ASP A 493 -24.38 8.54 19.70
N ILE A 494 -24.68 8.80 18.43
CA ILE A 494 -23.78 9.50 17.49
C ILE A 494 -23.45 10.94 17.94
N MET A 495 -24.42 11.62 18.59
CA MET A 495 -24.24 13.02 18.99
C MET A 495 -23.35 13.16 20.23
N THR A 496 -23.49 12.26 21.19
CA THR A 496 -22.87 12.38 22.52
C THR A 496 -21.75 11.40 22.76
N ASP A 497 -21.64 10.38 21.90
CA ASP A 497 -20.68 9.26 22.05
C ASP A 497 -20.86 8.47 23.37
N LEU A 498 -22.02 8.60 24.01
CA LEU A 498 -22.41 7.77 25.14
C LEU A 498 -23.03 6.47 24.64
N TYR A 499 -23.11 5.45 25.50
CA TYR A 499 -23.90 4.27 25.15
C TYR A 499 -25.36 4.67 24.87
N ASN A 500 -25.99 4.00 23.91
CA ASN A 500 -27.44 4.06 23.75
C ASN A 500 -28.13 2.98 24.60
N ARG A 501 -29.45 2.90 24.58
CA ARG A 501 -30.22 1.89 25.35
C ARG A 501 -29.83 0.44 25.01
N ARG A 502 -29.42 0.17 23.77
CA ARG A 502 -28.99 -1.18 23.35
C ARG A 502 -27.62 -1.51 23.94
N GLY A 503 -26.68 -0.59 23.85
CA GLY A 503 -25.34 -0.70 24.44
C GLY A 503 -25.42 -0.90 25.95
N MET A 504 -26.28 -0.14 26.64
CA MET A 504 -26.54 -0.30 28.07
C MET A 504 -26.94 -1.73 28.42
N ARG A 505 -27.92 -2.31 27.71
CA ARG A 505 -28.40 -3.68 27.99
C ARG A 505 -27.28 -4.71 27.86
N ARG A 506 -26.43 -4.61 26.84
CA ARG A 506 -25.31 -5.50 26.64
C ARG A 506 -24.29 -5.41 27.77
N VAL A 507 -23.88 -4.18 28.12
CA VAL A 507 -22.88 -3.98 29.17
C VAL A 507 -23.40 -4.45 30.54
N LEU A 508 -24.67 -4.25 30.82
CA LEU A 508 -25.31 -4.77 32.04
C LEU A 508 -25.21 -6.30 32.13
N MET A 509 -25.44 -7.03 31.03
CA MET A 509 -25.26 -8.50 30.99
C MET A 509 -23.81 -8.91 31.28
N ASP A 510 -22.82 -8.12 30.83
CA ASP A 510 -21.41 -8.41 31.08
C ASP A 510 -20.99 -7.99 32.49
N MET A 511 -21.50 -6.90 33.04
CA MET A 511 -21.33 -6.52 34.45
C MET A 511 -21.85 -7.61 35.39
N GLN A 512 -23.03 -8.16 35.10
CA GLN A 512 -23.63 -9.25 35.89
C GLN A 512 -22.70 -10.44 36.08
N LYS A 513 -21.93 -10.82 35.03
CA LYS A 513 -20.98 -11.95 35.11
C LYS A 513 -19.80 -11.70 36.05
N LYS A 514 -19.53 -10.44 36.37
CA LYS A 514 -18.38 -9.99 37.16
C LYS A 514 -18.75 -9.59 38.59
N LEU A 515 -20.05 -9.49 38.93
CA LEU A 515 -20.52 -9.05 40.21
C LEU A 515 -20.12 -10.01 41.35
N LYS A 516 -19.72 -9.42 42.46
CA LYS A 516 -19.48 -10.11 43.73
C LYS A 516 -20.73 -10.03 44.60
N LYS A 517 -20.86 -10.94 45.57
CA LYS A 517 -22.04 -11.07 46.42
C LYS A 517 -22.40 -9.81 47.23
N ASP A 518 -21.41 -8.96 47.53
CA ASP A 518 -21.56 -7.75 48.35
C ASP A 518 -21.52 -6.45 47.52
N ASP A 519 -21.55 -6.56 46.20
CA ASP A 519 -21.58 -5.40 45.33
C ASP A 519 -22.97 -4.78 45.28
N VAL A 520 -23.03 -3.45 45.36
CA VAL A 520 -24.22 -2.63 45.21
C VAL A 520 -24.31 -2.17 43.76
N VAL A 521 -25.47 -2.28 43.17
CA VAL A 521 -25.79 -1.74 41.86
C VAL A 521 -26.47 -0.41 42.03
N PHE A 522 -26.11 0.58 41.20
CA PHE A 522 -26.82 1.84 41.19
C PHE A 522 -27.24 2.25 39.78
N ALA A 523 -28.30 3.07 39.70
CA ALA A 523 -28.66 3.84 38.54
C ALA A 523 -28.80 5.33 38.93
N ILE A 524 -28.28 6.17 38.08
CA ILE A 524 -28.51 7.62 38.09
C ILE A 524 -29.33 7.95 36.86
N VAL A 525 -30.39 8.72 37.00
CA VAL A 525 -31.21 9.29 35.93
C VAL A 525 -30.99 10.78 35.91
N ILE A 526 -30.68 11.33 34.74
CA ILE A 526 -30.44 12.75 34.51
C ILE A 526 -31.32 13.19 33.33
N ASP A 527 -32.02 14.29 33.47
CA ASP A 527 -32.87 14.85 32.43
C ASP A 527 -32.51 16.34 32.26
N MET A 528 -32.27 16.76 31.01
CA MET A 528 -31.98 18.16 30.70
C MET A 528 -33.22 19.01 30.88
N ASP A 529 -33.11 20.04 31.68
CA ASP A 529 -34.24 20.93 31.94
C ASP A 529 -34.49 21.88 30.73
N GLY A 530 -35.72 21.88 30.23
CA GLY A 530 -36.18 22.89 29.29
C GLY A 530 -35.70 22.77 27.85
N LEU A 531 -35.28 21.57 27.39
CA LEU A 531 -34.83 21.35 26.01
C LEU A 531 -35.82 21.84 24.96
N LYS A 532 -37.12 21.61 25.14
CA LYS A 532 -38.12 22.10 24.20
C LYS A 532 -38.14 23.63 24.12
N SER A 533 -38.12 24.31 25.27
CA SER A 533 -38.07 25.79 25.30
C SER A 533 -36.80 26.35 24.67
N ARG A 534 -35.66 25.64 24.85
CA ARG A 534 -34.38 26.00 24.22
C ARG A 534 -34.46 25.87 22.69
N ASN A 535 -35.02 24.78 22.18
CA ASN A 535 -35.26 24.56 20.76
C ASN A 535 -36.19 25.65 20.17
N ASP A 536 -37.31 25.94 20.86
CA ASP A 536 -38.30 26.88 20.39
C ASP A 536 -37.77 28.34 20.35
N ASN A 537 -36.90 28.70 21.31
CA ASN A 537 -36.38 30.08 21.44
C ASN A 537 -35.07 30.31 20.66
N TYR A 538 -34.19 29.30 20.54
CA TYR A 538 -32.84 29.47 20.03
C TYR A 538 -32.49 28.53 18.87
N GLY A 539 -33.46 27.65 18.46
CA GLY A 539 -33.29 26.72 17.37
C GLY A 539 -32.68 25.35 17.79
N HIS A 540 -32.87 24.36 16.94
CA HIS A 540 -32.44 22.96 17.20
C HIS A 540 -30.93 22.82 17.44
N LEU A 541 -30.11 23.63 16.76
CA LEU A 541 -28.66 23.60 16.95
C LEU A 541 -28.25 23.93 18.39
N GLU A 542 -28.95 24.91 19.01
CA GLU A 542 -28.70 25.23 20.40
C GLU A 542 -29.24 24.18 21.38
N GLY A 543 -30.30 23.46 21.02
CA GLY A 543 -30.75 22.30 21.76
C GLY A 543 -29.71 21.18 21.73
N ASP A 544 -29.14 20.89 20.54
CA ASP A 544 -28.08 19.88 20.36
C ASP A 544 -26.81 20.25 21.15
N ASN A 545 -26.39 21.53 21.15
CA ASN A 545 -25.31 22.02 22.00
C ASN A 545 -25.61 21.78 23.49
N GLY A 546 -26.84 22.03 23.94
CA GLY A 546 -27.25 21.75 25.30
C GLY A 546 -27.11 20.27 25.67
N ILE A 547 -27.53 19.37 24.79
CA ILE A 547 -27.40 17.92 24.96
C ILE A 547 -25.92 17.53 25.06
N ILE A 548 -25.06 18.10 24.21
CA ILE A 548 -23.60 17.84 24.23
C ILE A 548 -23.01 18.29 25.58
N TYR A 549 -23.35 19.48 26.08
CA TYR A 549 -22.84 19.98 27.37
C TYR A 549 -23.28 19.12 28.55
N ILE A 550 -24.53 18.65 28.56
CA ILE A 550 -24.98 17.69 29.59
C ILE A 550 -24.23 16.38 29.46
N SER A 551 -23.99 15.88 28.26
CA SER A 551 -23.22 14.64 28.06
C SER A 551 -21.78 14.75 28.56
N GLU A 552 -21.13 15.90 28.40
CA GLU A 552 -19.80 16.17 28.97
C GLU A 552 -19.84 16.15 30.50
N ALA A 553 -20.87 16.72 31.10
CA ALA A 553 -21.07 16.69 32.57
C ALA A 553 -21.29 15.23 33.05
N VAL A 554 -22.07 14.45 32.35
CA VAL A 554 -22.30 13.01 32.63
C VAL A 554 -20.99 12.24 32.54
N LYS A 555 -20.20 12.43 31.47
CA LYS A 555 -18.87 11.82 31.31
C LYS A 555 -17.93 12.18 32.48
N SER A 556 -17.96 13.43 32.94
CA SER A 556 -17.06 13.93 33.99
C SER A 556 -17.23 13.25 35.36
N ILE A 557 -18.41 12.69 35.60
CA ILE A 557 -18.74 12.00 36.85
C ILE A 557 -18.82 10.47 36.74
N THR A 558 -18.61 9.93 35.55
CA THR A 558 -18.60 8.50 35.26
C THR A 558 -17.20 7.94 35.51
N ASP A 559 -17.07 6.95 36.39
CA ASP A 559 -15.80 6.33 36.75
C ASP A 559 -15.55 5.04 35.91
N GLU A 560 -14.35 4.45 35.95
CA GLU A 560 -13.92 3.32 35.07
C GLU A 560 -14.83 2.07 35.07
N ASN A 561 -15.52 1.81 36.19
CA ASN A 561 -16.41 0.65 36.32
C ASN A 561 -17.90 0.99 36.09
N GLU A 562 -18.16 2.12 35.48
CA GLU A 562 -19.50 2.65 35.24
C GLU A 562 -19.70 2.90 33.75
N ILE A 563 -20.94 3.00 33.34
CA ILE A 563 -21.28 3.39 31.97
C ILE A 563 -22.20 4.60 31.98
N ALA A 564 -21.88 5.53 31.09
CA ALA A 564 -22.72 6.66 30.76
C ALA A 564 -23.56 6.36 29.52
N VAL A 565 -24.83 6.67 29.57
CA VAL A 565 -25.82 6.27 28.55
C VAL A 565 -26.69 7.47 28.21
N ARG A 566 -27.00 7.66 26.92
CA ARG A 566 -28.10 8.52 26.47
C ARG A 566 -29.31 7.67 26.13
N GLY A 567 -30.41 7.87 26.87
CA GLY A 567 -31.65 7.09 26.70
C GLY A 567 -32.47 7.51 25.47
N GLY A 568 -32.33 8.76 25.04
CA GLY A 568 -33.01 9.41 23.93
C GLY A 568 -33.46 10.83 24.33
N GLY A 569 -33.54 11.73 23.39
CA GLY A 569 -33.91 13.13 23.65
C GLY A 569 -32.97 13.78 24.67
N ASP A 570 -33.55 14.16 25.83
CA ASP A 570 -32.93 14.84 26.97
C ASP A 570 -32.57 13.89 28.14
N GLU A 571 -32.80 12.59 28.01
CA GLU A 571 -32.61 11.60 29.09
C GLU A 571 -31.20 10.96 29.04
N PHE A 572 -30.51 10.96 30.19
CA PHE A 572 -29.21 10.33 30.38
C PHE A 572 -29.24 9.41 31.61
N PHE A 573 -28.40 8.38 31.56
CA PHE A 573 -28.25 7.42 32.67
C PHE A 573 -26.76 7.20 32.97
N ILE A 574 -26.44 6.95 34.25
CA ILE A 574 -25.17 6.35 34.65
C ILE A 574 -25.51 5.08 35.44
N VAL A 575 -24.85 4.00 35.07
CA VAL A 575 -25.06 2.71 35.72
C VAL A 575 -23.70 2.14 36.11
N GLY A 576 -23.62 1.58 37.30
CA GLY A 576 -22.42 0.95 37.80
C GLY A 576 -22.71 -0.06 38.89
N ALA A 577 -21.69 -0.85 39.22
CA ALA A 577 -21.75 -1.85 40.29
C ALA A 577 -20.43 -1.91 41.04
N GLY A 578 -20.51 -2.11 42.35
CA GLY A 578 -19.34 -2.16 43.24
C GLY A 578 -19.67 -1.71 44.66
N GLN A 579 -18.71 -1.07 45.33
CA GLN A 579 -18.88 -0.55 46.67
C GLN A 579 -19.42 0.88 46.61
N TYR A 580 -20.75 1.02 46.55
CA TYR A 580 -21.46 2.30 46.47
C TYR A 580 -22.44 2.48 47.64
N ASP A 581 -22.54 3.73 48.08
CA ASP A 581 -23.43 4.19 49.13
C ASP A 581 -24.03 5.59 48.80
N ASP A 582 -24.94 6.07 49.64
CA ASP A 582 -25.53 7.39 49.50
C ASP A 582 -24.52 8.55 49.56
N ALA A 583 -23.39 8.35 50.26
CA ALA A 583 -22.36 9.40 50.34
C ALA A 583 -21.65 9.58 48.99
N LYS A 584 -21.28 8.47 48.33
CA LYS A 584 -20.69 8.51 46.99
C LYS A 584 -21.67 9.09 45.95
N MET A 585 -22.97 8.76 46.05
CA MET A 585 -23.97 9.32 45.15
C MET A 585 -24.11 10.82 45.32
N ARG A 586 -24.08 11.32 46.56
CA ARG A 586 -24.08 12.77 46.84
C ARG A 586 -22.81 13.48 46.35
N GLU A 587 -21.68 12.85 46.46
CA GLU A 587 -20.42 13.35 45.88
C GLU A 587 -20.52 13.45 44.35
N LYS A 588 -21.02 12.44 43.67
CA LYS A 588 -21.25 12.49 42.22
C LYS A 588 -22.21 13.63 41.83
N PHE A 589 -23.28 13.81 42.58
CA PHE A 589 -24.22 14.91 42.35
C PHE A 589 -23.53 16.28 42.53
N ALA A 590 -22.72 16.45 43.57
CA ALA A 590 -21.98 17.68 43.78
C ALA A 590 -20.97 17.97 42.65
N ARG A 591 -20.23 16.93 42.18
CA ARG A 591 -19.33 17.04 41.03
C ARG A 591 -20.07 17.42 39.75
N PHE A 592 -21.26 16.84 39.53
CA PHE A 592 -22.10 17.16 38.37
C PHE A 592 -22.57 18.63 38.39
N CYS A 593 -23.09 19.11 39.51
CA CYS A 593 -23.50 20.52 39.68
C CYS A 593 -22.32 21.47 39.46
N TYR A 594 -21.18 21.18 40.09
CA TYR A 594 -19.98 22.00 39.95
C TYR A 594 -19.50 22.09 38.49
N TYR A 595 -19.53 20.97 37.76
CA TYR A 595 -19.17 20.97 36.34
C TYR A 595 -20.11 21.86 35.51
N LEU A 596 -21.42 21.75 35.74
CA LEU A 596 -22.42 22.58 35.02
C LEU A 596 -22.29 24.06 35.37
N GLU A 597 -22.07 24.40 36.63
CA GLU A 597 -21.82 25.78 37.06
C GLU A 597 -20.61 26.37 36.36
N THR A 598 -19.48 25.67 36.40
CA THR A 598 -18.24 26.13 35.76
C THR A 598 -18.38 26.24 34.23
N LYS A 599 -19.14 25.34 33.61
CA LYS A 599 -19.41 25.39 32.17
C LYS A 599 -20.30 26.58 31.82
N ASN A 600 -21.35 26.80 32.62
CA ASN A 600 -22.33 27.89 32.42
C ASN A 600 -21.70 29.29 32.52
N GLU A 601 -20.62 29.48 33.29
CA GLU A 601 -19.87 30.75 33.31
C GLU A 601 -19.31 31.16 31.94
N LYS A 602 -19.17 30.20 31.04
CA LYS A 602 -18.62 30.40 29.69
C LYS A 602 -19.65 30.31 28.57
N LEU A 603 -20.92 30.06 28.89
CA LEU A 603 -21.98 29.89 27.93
C LEU A 603 -22.90 31.08 27.91
N ASP A 604 -23.26 31.57 26.70
CA ASP A 604 -24.26 32.64 26.53
C ASP A 604 -25.66 32.18 26.97
N ILE A 605 -25.93 30.89 26.79
CA ILE A 605 -27.21 30.29 27.18
C ILE A 605 -26.91 29.13 28.15
N PRO A 606 -27.18 29.32 29.46
CA PRO A 606 -26.86 28.30 30.45
C PRO A 606 -27.68 27.03 30.28
N VAL A 607 -27.11 25.89 30.71
CA VAL A 607 -27.77 24.59 30.73
C VAL A 607 -28.03 24.15 32.16
N SER A 608 -29.14 23.46 32.38
CA SER A 608 -29.45 22.82 33.65
C SER A 608 -29.99 21.42 33.42
N ALA A 609 -29.84 20.55 34.42
CA ALA A 609 -30.39 19.22 34.40
C ALA A 609 -30.85 18.77 35.79
N SER A 610 -31.85 17.94 35.84
CA SER A 610 -32.37 17.33 37.06
C SER A 610 -31.74 15.96 37.23
N PHE A 611 -31.44 15.54 38.46
CA PHE A 611 -30.66 14.39 38.82
C PHE A 611 -31.38 13.54 39.89
N GLY A 612 -31.48 12.24 39.70
CA GLY A 612 -32.00 11.29 40.68
C GLY A 612 -31.21 10.00 40.66
N TYR A 613 -31.11 9.31 41.79
CA TYR A 613 -30.40 8.03 41.87
C TYR A 613 -31.15 7.03 42.76
N ALA A 614 -30.84 5.76 42.54
CA ALA A 614 -31.25 4.66 43.43
C ALA A 614 -30.18 3.60 43.51
N LEU A 615 -30.15 2.92 44.66
CA LEU A 615 -29.23 1.81 44.96
C LEU A 615 -30.04 0.49 45.10
N GLY A 616 -29.44 -0.64 44.72
CA GLY A 616 -30.02 -1.98 44.85
C GLY A 616 -28.92 -3.05 44.90
N ASN A 617 -29.32 -4.29 45.13
CA ASN A 617 -28.38 -5.39 45.33
C ASN A 617 -28.42 -6.45 44.21
N ASP A 618 -29.34 -6.33 43.24
CA ASP A 618 -29.51 -7.32 42.17
C ASP A 618 -29.68 -6.62 40.81
N ILE A 619 -28.69 -6.80 39.93
CA ILE A 619 -28.69 -6.19 38.58
C ILE A 619 -29.65 -6.93 37.63
N VAL A 620 -30.02 -8.18 37.95
CA VAL A 620 -30.82 -9.02 37.04
C VAL A 620 -32.31 -8.85 37.27
N ASN A 621 -32.72 -8.96 38.54
CA ASN A 621 -34.11 -8.94 38.89
C ASN A 621 -34.63 -7.56 39.26
N ASP A 622 -33.75 -6.69 39.79
CA ASP A 622 -34.12 -5.38 40.35
C ASP A 622 -33.70 -4.18 39.51
N PHE A 623 -32.89 -4.36 38.42
CA PHE A 623 -32.37 -3.22 37.66
C PHE A 623 -33.48 -2.28 37.15
N GLN A 624 -34.56 -2.84 36.63
CA GLN A 624 -35.69 -2.02 36.17
C GLN A 624 -36.33 -1.25 37.33
N VAL A 625 -36.44 -1.87 38.50
CA VAL A 625 -36.98 -1.23 39.73
C VAL A 625 -36.02 -0.16 40.24
N ILE A 626 -34.71 -0.40 40.18
CA ILE A 626 -33.68 0.60 40.54
C ILE A 626 -33.78 1.82 39.61
N LEU A 627 -33.93 1.58 38.30
CA LEU A 627 -34.08 2.63 37.31
C LEU A 627 -35.37 3.46 37.54
N GLU A 628 -36.48 2.80 37.78
CA GLU A 628 -37.78 3.45 38.07
C GLU A 628 -37.71 4.30 39.35
N ARG A 629 -37.08 3.84 40.41
CA ARG A 629 -36.86 4.61 41.64
C ARG A 629 -35.91 5.82 41.40
N ALA A 630 -34.88 5.63 40.60
CA ALA A 630 -33.98 6.75 40.25
C ALA A 630 -34.72 7.82 39.45
N ASP A 631 -35.60 7.43 38.52
CA ASP A 631 -36.44 8.33 37.75
C ASP A 631 -37.45 9.09 38.63
N GLU A 632 -38.12 8.39 39.55
CA GLU A 632 -39.01 9.04 40.54
C GLU A 632 -38.26 10.08 41.35
N ASN A 633 -37.03 9.80 41.81
CA ASN A 633 -36.20 10.73 42.56
C ASN A 633 -35.76 11.92 41.71
N MET A 634 -35.44 11.73 40.44
CA MET A 634 -35.13 12.78 39.48
C MET A 634 -36.34 13.70 39.26
N TYR A 635 -37.52 13.10 39.08
CA TYR A 635 -38.75 13.88 38.88
C TYR A 635 -39.11 14.74 40.11
N GLN A 636 -38.91 14.23 41.35
CA GLN A 636 -39.06 15.00 42.58
C GLN A 636 -38.09 16.21 42.62
N ASN A 637 -36.84 15.98 42.25
CA ASN A 637 -35.81 17.01 42.15
C ASN A 637 -36.23 18.09 41.12
N LYS A 638 -36.71 17.67 39.95
CA LYS A 638 -37.20 18.58 38.88
C LYS A 638 -38.37 19.43 39.35
N ALA A 639 -39.29 18.84 40.14
CA ALA A 639 -40.45 19.56 40.71
C ALA A 639 -40.04 20.59 41.78
N LEU A 640 -39.04 20.28 42.60
CA LEU A 640 -38.50 21.20 43.62
C LEU A 640 -37.80 22.41 42.94
N LYS A 641 -36.99 22.17 41.93
CA LYS A 641 -36.34 23.25 41.17
C LYS A 641 -37.35 24.20 40.53
N LYS A 642 -38.43 23.69 39.95
CA LYS A 642 -39.49 24.49 39.37
C LYS A 642 -40.22 25.39 40.41
N LYS A 643 -40.42 24.90 41.64
CA LYS A 643 -40.99 25.67 42.74
C LYS A 643 -40.06 26.80 43.18
N GLN A 644 -38.76 26.53 43.35
CA GLN A 644 -37.79 27.55 43.72
C GLN A 644 -37.67 28.65 42.67
N LEU A 645 -37.62 28.32 41.38
CA LEU A 645 -37.64 29.29 40.29
C LEU A 645 -38.90 30.15 40.28
N HIS A 646 -40.07 29.64 40.70
CA HIS A 646 -41.30 30.41 40.81
C HIS A 646 -41.35 31.31 42.05
N GLU A 647 -40.62 30.96 43.12
CA GLU A 647 -40.51 31.78 44.34
C GLU A 647 -39.50 32.93 44.16
N ASP A 648 -38.41 32.71 43.42
CA ASP A 648 -37.39 33.72 43.11
C ASP A 648 -37.86 34.79 42.07
N ILE A 649 -38.94 34.51 41.35
CA ILE A 649 -39.55 35.45 40.37
C ILE A 649 -40.66 36.29 41.00
N LYS A 650 -41.07 35.96 42.22
CA LYS A 650 -42.04 36.77 42.99
C LYS A 650 -41.34 37.69 43.99
#